data_4aa0c5479da313293564374c06931515
#
_entry.id   4aa0c5479da313293564374c06931515
#
_cell.length_a   1.000
_cell.length_b   1.000
_cell.length_c   1.000
_cell.angle_alpha   90.00
_cell.angle_beta   90.00
_cell.angle_gamma   90.00
#
_symmetry.space_group_name_H-M   'P 1'
#
loop_
_entity.id
_entity.type
_entity.pdbx_description
1 polymer ?
#
loop_
_entity_poly.entity_id
_entity_poly.type
_entity_poly.pdbx_seq_one_letter_code
_entity_poly.pdbx_strand_id
1 'polypeptide(L)'
;MKPGIQSILSAVLLACLCLSGCRQTAPGPAETPADDIQTPIITETEEETMTKETEAIPAVPDKEEQAAEAEIPRTPIDWLAAIKGASARANGVQGRFTDAARKKFLVTNQKMTLLYDLAGDGHKGVEGMYGANGTPYFEEADVSILLPDGSRCSASYSPKNGRMNSHRLGYYYYDFRFCDQLFVNGEALTEAEEGTSYDIIARSGVWGTHDTSAVKKQDGVLRYTVTSDYDPYIYATVRFDTEKYDAVEITMKTERAEVGEIFLIAGGHDGYSAEQRTSFAVTPGEWTTVTVPLAVIPDYTGTVRGFRLDFGAAADEVVEISTLRAVKTGASSAHFALERIFHTYSDKVHEVLRVVATNDFEGGGRFESEIRIPADTVGAVLFANAAGELADPDGFDFTTAEFVAFDIRDAGVWGVILPNTKNNGDIRVELRDGTYIITRGIEMKTAIQKGGDVLFGHRLYASDEHDFDAIRREAYIERHPLTGIGLSSSSDDAKCLGYDPLAGCYRFSVRGSGFNRAYYDMPDKHYAVHAHLEGDGVYDRTIYLAAVSANEGCLECAAVLDENGVLLPIPVEVCKNFCGEFEEPLFDPEDPAYGEAYFPVSVRKDEAGDLTILHLYQNWGKYPLKQLSSIAFHIPYYHLSVGVTETNCIAPYFVFGKDAWTLPDFRANSAPLWSTQPQHTSAGRLYFLEYTDAEGCSSKSESQSAQIVSAGPVYADITMDYLSDDGRIRAVYRHTETAQTDENRTYYHIGLEVLGDISFDDFRRDFAFFTFDGRAVRYDKLGYLDESGAPAVENTEVGERVIVLGEDHPYYDYYKGNVTDSVNFALIVRSAALTVGGEPYDGRFVLYERSDKALNTGSLSLDLGEVTLKKGDRMELEIILLPWGYSTSRNDKNVLKVRRDSCTNPLRAAVLEGEAIPDSVIPSVRAKDGRASIALAGGPDLTAVRVYGFENRTLPRITETRDGEAHPLELAGKNGYDGYQVFRDPDGTYSFAFNVSMEDADEVVITVEAP
;
A
#
# COMPACT_ATOMS: atom_id res chain seq x y z
N MET A 1 -17.28 -37.59 -21.09
CA MET A 1 -17.92 -36.31 -21.17
C MET A 1 -16.90 -35.29 -20.75
N LYS A 2 -16.77 -34.20 -21.46
CA LYS A 2 -15.57 -33.42 -21.55
C LYS A 2 -15.14 -32.75 -20.21
N PRO A 3 -13.86 -32.83 -19.80
CA PRO A 3 -13.29 -31.96 -18.81
C PRO A 3 -12.76 -30.71 -19.53
N GLY A 4 -13.30 -29.53 -19.29
CA GLY A 4 -12.91 -28.38 -20.12
C GLY A 4 -13.12 -27.01 -19.50
N ILE A 5 -13.56 -26.90 -18.25
CA ILE A 5 -13.88 -25.58 -17.66
C ILE A 5 -12.98 -25.26 -16.44
N GLN A 6 -12.51 -26.22 -15.69
CA GLN A 6 -11.58 -25.97 -14.57
C GLN A 6 -10.17 -25.50 -15.00
N SER A 7 -9.80 -25.75 -16.27
CA SER A 7 -8.47 -25.32 -16.78
C SER A 7 -8.38 -23.83 -17.14
N ILE A 8 -9.50 -23.13 -17.28
CA ILE A 8 -9.50 -21.72 -17.71
C ILE A 8 -9.42 -20.79 -16.49
N LEU A 9 -10.10 -21.12 -15.40
CA LEU A 9 -9.97 -20.31 -14.16
C LEU A 9 -8.58 -20.42 -13.51
N SER A 10 -7.97 -21.61 -13.55
CA SER A 10 -6.58 -21.76 -13.10
C SER A 10 -5.57 -20.98 -13.95
N ALA A 11 -5.85 -20.75 -15.22
CA ALA A 11 -4.98 -19.99 -16.11
C ALA A 11 -5.07 -18.46 -15.87
N VAL A 12 -6.21 -17.95 -15.51
CA VAL A 12 -6.42 -16.51 -15.25
C VAL A 12 -5.81 -16.11 -13.89
N LEU A 13 -5.92 -16.95 -12.86
CA LEU A 13 -5.29 -16.69 -11.57
C LEU A 13 -3.76 -16.87 -11.61
N LEU A 14 -3.25 -17.77 -12.48
CA LEU A 14 -1.81 -17.91 -12.72
C LEU A 14 -1.26 -16.67 -13.45
N ALA A 15 -2.04 -16.03 -14.31
CA ALA A 15 -1.64 -14.83 -15.03
C ALA A 15 -1.43 -13.64 -14.08
N CYS A 16 -2.26 -13.48 -13.04
CA CYS A 16 -2.13 -12.33 -12.13
C CYS A 16 -0.94 -12.44 -11.15
N LEU A 17 -0.47 -13.63 -10.84
CA LEU A 17 0.71 -13.85 -9.99
C LEU A 17 2.00 -14.06 -10.80
N CYS A 18 1.90 -14.38 -12.09
CA CYS A 18 3.04 -14.55 -12.99
C CYS A 18 3.33 -13.30 -13.84
N LEU A 19 2.54 -12.24 -13.74
CA LEU A 19 2.70 -11.04 -14.58
C LEU A 19 3.75 -10.07 -14.05
N SER A 20 4.47 -10.40 -13.00
CA SER A 20 5.76 -9.77 -12.74
C SER A 20 6.91 -10.40 -13.56
N GLY A 21 6.65 -11.05 -14.65
CA GLY A 21 7.67 -11.56 -15.54
C GLY A 21 7.18 -12.64 -16.52
N CYS A 22 7.33 -12.37 -17.78
CA CYS A 22 7.46 -13.32 -18.91
C CYS A 22 6.23 -13.83 -19.63
N ARG A 23 5.92 -13.20 -20.76
CA ARG A 23 5.31 -13.89 -21.91
C ARG A 23 6.38 -14.69 -22.65
N GLN A 24 6.22 -15.99 -22.73
CA GLN A 24 6.99 -16.83 -23.64
C GLN A 24 6.51 -16.63 -25.08
N THR A 25 7.41 -16.29 -25.99
CA THR A 25 7.21 -16.46 -27.43
C THR A 25 7.63 -17.85 -27.87
N ALA A 26 6.74 -18.54 -28.56
CA ALA A 26 7.04 -19.81 -29.22
C ALA A 26 8.05 -19.61 -30.37
N PRO A 27 8.91 -20.60 -30.70
CA PRO A 27 9.86 -20.47 -31.79
C PRO A 27 9.13 -20.47 -33.14
N GLY A 28 9.40 -19.45 -33.94
CA GLY A 28 8.96 -19.35 -35.33
C GLY A 28 9.79 -20.20 -36.28
N PRO A 29 9.26 -20.62 -37.42
CA PRO A 29 10.00 -21.36 -38.44
C PRO A 29 10.88 -20.46 -39.31
N ALA A 30 11.87 -21.14 -39.91
CA ALA A 30 13.03 -20.63 -40.63
C ALA A 30 12.76 -19.60 -41.76
N GLU A 31 13.81 -18.85 -42.01
CA GLU A 31 14.02 -17.83 -43.03
C GLU A 31 13.81 -18.32 -44.49
N THR A 32 13.24 -17.43 -45.29
CA THR A 32 13.49 -17.33 -46.73
C THR A 32 13.63 -15.87 -47.16
N PRO A 33 14.37 -15.53 -48.18
CA PRO A 33 15.06 -14.26 -48.30
C PRO A 33 14.28 -13.14 -49.03
N ALA A 34 14.82 -11.94 -48.80
CA ALA A 34 14.42 -10.62 -49.25
C ALA A 34 13.98 -10.49 -50.72
N ASP A 35 12.96 -9.64 -50.90
CA ASP A 35 12.76 -8.91 -52.15
C ASP A 35 12.45 -7.43 -51.83
N ASP A 36 13.14 -6.60 -52.58
CA ASP A 36 13.11 -5.15 -52.56
C ASP A 36 11.70 -4.55 -52.77
N ILE A 37 11.28 -3.63 -51.91
CA ILE A 37 10.22 -2.66 -52.24
C ILE A 37 10.66 -1.25 -51.88
N GLN A 38 10.74 -0.45 -52.92
CA GLN A 38 11.07 0.96 -52.98
C GLN A 38 10.09 1.83 -52.22
N THR A 39 10.61 2.77 -51.48
CA THR A 39 9.94 3.92 -50.85
C THR A 39 9.50 4.95 -51.93
N PRO A 40 8.29 5.48 -51.93
CA PRO A 40 7.97 6.68 -52.71
C PRO A 40 8.25 7.93 -51.89
N ILE A 41 9.05 8.79 -52.47
CA ILE A 41 9.31 10.18 -52.09
C ILE A 41 8.01 10.97 -52.33
N ILE A 42 7.51 11.68 -51.33
CA ILE A 42 6.47 12.70 -51.52
C ILE A 42 7.15 14.08 -51.46
N THR A 43 7.02 14.74 -52.55
CA THR A 43 7.46 16.11 -52.84
C THR A 43 6.62 17.16 -52.11
N GLU A 44 7.28 18.19 -51.67
CA GLU A 44 6.74 19.47 -51.17
C GLU A 44 5.75 20.09 -52.15
N THR A 45 4.64 20.65 -51.66
CA THR A 45 3.82 21.60 -52.37
C THR A 45 3.47 22.79 -51.48
N GLU A 46 4.01 23.90 -51.91
CA GLU A 46 3.52 25.29 -51.95
C GLU A 46 2.72 25.88 -50.77
N GLU A 47 3.35 26.93 -50.19
CA GLU A 47 2.78 27.94 -49.31
C GLU A 47 1.68 28.76 -50.03
N GLU A 48 0.47 28.77 -49.44
CA GLU A 48 -0.48 29.87 -49.69
C GLU A 48 -0.39 30.93 -48.55
N THR A 49 0.13 32.09 -48.90
CA THR A 49 0.20 33.29 -48.11
C THR A 49 -1.17 33.91 -47.91
N MET A 50 -1.73 33.81 -46.70
CA MET A 50 -2.80 34.71 -46.26
C MET A 50 -2.25 35.79 -45.34
N THR A 51 -2.12 37.00 -45.92
CA THR A 51 -1.89 38.23 -45.17
C THR A 51 -3.08 38.57 -44.26
N LYS A 52 -2.91 38.52 -42.95
CA LYS A 52 -3.76 39.21 -42.01
C LYS A 52 -2.96 40.35 -41.36
N GLU A 53 -3.55 41.53 -41.48
CA GLU A 53 -3.05 42.75 -40.86
C GLU A 53 -2.83 42.53 -39.35
N THR A 54 -1.60 42.80 -38.93
CA THR A 54 -1.20 42.75 -37.53
C THR A 54 -1.37 44.15 -36.96
N GLU A 55 -2.32 44.33 -36.04
CA GLU A 55 -2.31 45.49 -35.13
C GLU A 55 -1.02 45.45 -34.29
N ALA A 56 -0.36 46.61 -34.27
CA ALA A 56 0.91 46.77 -33.57
C ALA A 56 0.73 46.62 -32.06
N ILE A 57 1.31 45.59 -31.50
CA ILE A 57 1.55 45.46 -30.08
C ILE A 57 2.56 46.53 -29.66
N PRO A 58 2.30 47.34 -28.63
CA PRO A 58 3.25 48.32 -28.13
C PRO A 58 4.55 47.65 -27.73
N ALA A 59 5.66 48.24 -28.16
CA ALA A 59 7.00 47.79 -27.84
C ALA A 59 7.19 47.62 -26.35
N VAL A 60 7.60 46.40 -25.95
CA VAL A 60 8.12 46.11 -24.60
C VAL A 60 9.32 47.03 -24.39
N PRO A 61 9.41 47.81 -23.31
CA PRO A 61 10.58 48.62 -23.04
C PRO A 61 11.81 47.74 -22.99
N ASP A 62 12.90 48.28 -23.58
CA ASP A 62 14.22 47.66 -23.57
C ASP A 62 14.55 47.12 -22.17
N LYS A 63 15.10 45.91 -22.15
CA LYS A 63 15.68 45.29 -20.97
C LYS A 63 16.61 46.31 -20.31
N GLU A 64 16.14 46.95 -19.23
CA GLU A 64 17.05 47.49 -18.22
C GLU A 64 18.00 46.37 -17.83
N GLU A 65 19.27 46.66 -17.81
CA GLU A 65 20.32 45.79 -17.30
C GLU A 65 19.83 45.17 -16.00
N GLN A 66 19.45 43.88 -16.06
CA GLN A 66 19.29 43.08 -14.85
C GLN A 66 20.64 43.17 -14.16
N ALA A 67 20.70 43.92 -13.06
CA ALA A 67 21.81 43.81 -12.14
C ALA A 67 22.04 42.31 -11.92
N ALA A 68 23.23 41.82 -12.22
CA ALA A 68 23.57 40.41 -12.02
C ALA A 68 23.17 40.08 -10.58
N GLU A 69 22.16 39.21 -10.41
CA GLU A 69 21.82 38.67 -9.11
C GLU A 69 23.11 38.15 -8.53
N ALA A 70 23.48 38.67 -7.35
CA ALA A 70 24.72 38.25 -6.71
C ALA A 70 24.56 36.73 -6.46
N GLU A 71 25.42 35.92 -7.06
CA GLU A 71 25.44 34.47 -6.85
C GLU A 71 25.44 34.21 -5.35
N ILE A 72 24.39 33.54 -4.87
CA ILE A 72 24.28 33.11 -3.46
C ILE A 72 25.39 32.06 -3.25
N PRO A 73 26.35 32.30 -2.33
CA PRO A 73 27.36 31.29 -2.04
C PRO A 73 26.69 29.99 -1.57
N ARG A 74 26.91 28.88 -2.27
CA ARG A 74 26.35 27.57 -1.93
C ARG A 74 27.36 26.73 -1.19
N THR A 75 26.90 26.08 -0.14
CA THR A 75 27.66 25.02 0.55
C THR A 75 27.19 23.65 0.09
N PRO A 76 28.08 22.64 0.05
CA PRO A 76 27.66 21.26 -0.24
C PRO A 76 26.62 20.77 0.76
N ILE A 77 25.64 20.01 0.28
CA ILE A 77 24.65 19.36 1.16
C ILE A 77 25.34 18.27 1.98
N ASP A 78 25.22 18.34 3.30
CA ASP A 78 25.48 17.20 4.18
C ASP A 78 24.30 16.21 4.04
N TRP A 79 24.42 15.21 3.21
CA TRP A 79 23.37 14.26 2.90
C TRP A 79 22.85 13.48 4.11
N LEU A 80 23.72 13.14 5.07
CA LEU A 80 23.28 12.50 6.31
C LEU A 80 22.41 13.43 7.16
N ALA A 81 22.70 14.73 7.08
CA ALA A 81 21.91 15.77 7.72
C ALA A 81 20.61 16.03 6.96
N ALA A 82 20.71 16.12 5.65
CA ALA A 82 19.63 16.56 4.77
C ALA A 82 18.53 15.49 4.60
N ILE A 83 18.91 14.24 4.47
CA ILE A 83 17.95 13.16 4.44
C ILE A 83 17.45 12.96 5.86
N LYS A 84 16.23 13.41 6.08
CA LYS A 84 15.54 13.09 7.32
C LYS A 84 15.39 11.57 7.35
N GLY A 85 16.36 10.92 7.94
CA GLY A 85 16.15 9.57 8.35
C GLY A 85 14.82 9.52 9.08
N ALA A 86 14.13 8.50 8.85
CA ALA A 86 12.96 8.00 9.51
C ALA A 86 12.89 8.24 10.99
N SER A 87 13.94 8.60 11.48
CA SER A 87 14.30 8.77 12.87
C SER A 87 13.81 10.04 13.52
N ALA A 88 13.16 10.93 12.86
CA ALA A 88 12.56 12.05 13.58
C ALA A 88 11.46 11.58 14.54
N ARG A 89 10.78 10.49 14.23
CA ARG A 89 9.94 9.69 15.16
C ARG A 89 9.92 8.26 14.60
N ALA A 90 9.82 7.27 15.48
CA ALA A 90 9.75 5.85 15.10
C ALA A 90 8.59 5.50 14.15
N ASN A 91 7.82 6.48 13.70
CA ASN A 91 6.61 6.30 12.92
C ASN A 91 6.41 7.54 12.04
N GLY A 92 6.84 7.50 10.80
CA GLY A 92 6.65 8.60 9.85
C GLY A 92 5.16 8.86 9.61
N VAL A 93 4.48 7.91 8.99
CA VAL A 93 3.05 7.90 8.77
C VAL A 93 2.49 6.54 9.17
N GLN A 94 1.34 6.51 9.82
CA GLN A 94 0.69 5.30 10.27
C GLN A 94 -0.77 5.25 9.80
N GLY A 95 -1.21 4.06 9.37
CA GLY A 95 -2.60 3.79 9.08
C GLY A 95 -3.14 2.64 9.93
N ARG A 96 -4.37 2.77 10.46
CA ARG A 96 -5.02 1.70 11.21
C ARG A 96 -6.53 1.79 11.16
N PHE A 97 -7.19 0.64 11.20
CA PHE A 97 -8.62 0.57 11.48
C PHE A 97 -8.89 0.83 12.96
N THR A 98 -10.00 1.49 13.26
CA THR A 98 -10.40 1.84 14.63
C THR A 98 -11.36 0.84 15.24
N ASP A 99 -11.95 -0.02 14.43
CA ASP A 99 -12.95 -1.01 14.83
C ASP A 99 -12.77 -2.34 14.10
N ALA A 100 -13.29 -3.41 14.67
CA ALA A 100 -13.23 -4.75 14.11
C ALA A 100 -14.04 -4.89 12.81
N ALA A 101 -15.07 -4.08 12.61
CA ALA A 101 -15.87 -4.07 11.38
C ALA A 101 -15.19 -3.32 10.24
N ARG A 102 -14.01 -2.73 10.48
CA ARG A 102 -13.18 -2.00 9.50
C ARG A 102 -13.93 -0.88 8.78
N LYS A 103 -14.85 -0.22 9.52
CA LYS A 103 -15.68 0.87 8.99
C LYS A 103 -14.99 2.23 9.06
N LYS A 104 -14.02 2.38 9.95
CA LYS A 104 -13.28 3.63 10.14
C LYS A 104 -11.77 3.40 10.09
N PHE A 105 -11.07 4.30 9.42
CA PHE A 105 -9.64 4.22 9.24
C PHE A 105 -8.97 5.53 9.65
N LEU A 106 -7.89 5.43 10.45
CA LEU A 106 -7.08 6.57 10.85
C LEU A 106 -5.78 6.61 10.07
N VAL A 107 -5.39 7.78 9.60
CA VAL A 107 -4.04 8.05 9.11
C VAL A 107 -3.43 9.14 9.96
N THR A 108 -2.30 8.84 10.58
CA THR A 108 -1.60 9.77 11.48
C THR A 108 -0.21 10.06 10.95
N ASN A 109 0.16 11.33 10.91
CA ASN A 109 1.53 11.77 10.68
C ASN A 109 2.06 12.55 11.90
N GLN A 110 3.20 13.22 11.77
CA GLN A 110 3.81 13.96 12.87
C GLN A 110 3.01 15.21 13.32
N LYS A 111 2.07 15.67 12.51
CA LYS A 111 1.34 16.92 12.70
C LYS A 111 -0.13 16.73 12.98
N MET A 112 -0.76 15.72 12.36
CA MET A 112 -2.20 15.58 12.38
C MET A 112 -2.65 14.14 12.23
N THR A 113 -3.90 13.88 12.58
CA THR A 113 -4.60 12.62 12.36
C THR A 113 -5.85 12.89 11.53
N LEU A 114 -6.01 12.12 10.44
CA LEU A 114 -7.23 12.13 9.63
C LEU A 114 -8.04 10.87 9.94
N LEU A 115 -9.32 11.05 10.16
CA LEU A 115 -10.29 9.96 10.34
C LEU A 115 -11.10 9.83 9.05
N TYR A 116 -11.03 8.65 8.45
CA TYR A 116 -11.80 8.29 7.28
C TYR A 116 -12.94 7.36 7.68
N ASP A 117 -14.15 7.67 7.21
CA ASP A 117 -15.31 6.79 7.34
C ASP A 117 -15.46 5.96 6.07
N LEU A 118 -15.49 4.65 6.20
CA LEU A 118 -15.62 3.67 5.12
C LEU A 118 -17.00 2.99 5.13
N ALA A 119 -17.92 3.46 5.95
CA ALA A 119 -19.18 2.76 6.20
C ALA A 119 -20.24 2.90 5.12
N GLY A 120 -20.21 3.93 4.32
CA GLY A 120 -21.07 3.99 3.12
C GLY A 120 -22.40 4.73 3.23
N ASP A 121 -22.90 5.06 4.40
CA ASP A 121 -24.17 5.80 4.54
C ASP A 121 -23.94 7.30 4.50
N GLY A 122 -24.29 7.95 3.36
CA GLY A 122 -24.14 9.40 3.20
C GLY A 122 -22.70 9.87 3.38
N HIS A 123 -21.78 9.07 2.96
CA HIS A 123 -20.38 9.11 3.28
C HIS A 123 -19.67 10.34 2.71
N LYS A 124 -18.89 10.99 3.52
CA LYS A 124 -18.18 12.23 3.21
C LYS A 124 -16.66 12.06 2.96
N GLY A 125 -16.14 10.83 3.05
CA GLY A 125 -14.72 10.52 2.91
C GLY A 125 -13.95 10.82 4.20
N VAL A 126 -13.54 12.06 4.43
CA VAL A 126 -12.94 12.48 5.70
C VAL A 126 -14.03 12.85 6.68
N GLU A 127 -14.10 12.14 7.81
CA GLU A 127 -15.01 12.46 8.90
C GLU A 127 -14.48 13.61 9.76
N GLY A 128 -13.17 13.63 10.00
CA GLY A 128 -12.55 14.66 10.81
C GLY A 128 -11.03 14.71 10.71
N MET A 129 -10.47 15.80 11.22
CA MET A 129 -9.04 16.01 11.34
C MET A 129 -8.71 16.49 12.75
N TYR A 130 -7.69 15.90 13.35
CA TYR A 130 -7.32 16.09 14.76
C TYR A 130 -5.85 16.49 14.88
N GLY A 131 -5.54 17.31 15.87
CA GLY A 131 -4.17 17.62 16.24
C GLY A 131 -3.44 16.42 16.88
N ALA A 132 -2.15 16.57 17.10
CA ALA A 132 -1.30 15.55 17.72
C ALA A 132 -1.76 15.17 19.15
N ASN A 133 -2.46 16.05 19.85
CA ASN A 133 -3.04 15.83 21.18
C ASN A 133 -4.45 15.21 21.15
N GLY A 134 -5.00 14.94 19.96
CA GLY A 134 -6.35 14.41 19.76
C GLY A 134 -7.48 15.43 19.77
N THR A 135 -7.17 16.72 19.92
CA THR A 135 -8.18 17.79 19.84
C THR A 135 -8.60 18.02 18.38
N PRO A 136 -9.91 18.11 18.07
CA PRO A 136 -10.35 18.28 16.70
C PRO A 136 -10.01 19.66 16.16
N TYR A 137 -9.50 19.71 14.94
CA TYR A 137 -9.51 20.91 14.12
C TYR A 137 -10.89 21.10 13.49
N PHE A 138 -11.44 20.04 12.95
CA PHE A 138 -12.83 19.97 12.49
C PHE A 138 -13.34 18.52 12.54
N GLU A 139 -14.66 18.36 12.60
CA GLU A 139 -15.34 17.04 12.63
C GLU A 139 -16.39 16.91 11.52
N GLU A 140 -16.58 17.92 10.69
CA GLU A 140 -17.47 17.87 9.54
C GLU A 140 -16.78 18.32 8.27
N ALA A 141 -16.87 17.47 7.25
CA ALA A 141 -16.50 17.80 5.88
C ALA A 141 -17.53 17.23 4.90
N ASP A 142 -17.88 17.99 3.87
CA ASP A 142 -18.86 17.59 2.86
C ASP A 142 -18.34 17.89 1.45
N VAL A 143 -18.81 17.13 0.47
CA VAL A 143 -18.49 17.35 -0.95
C VAL A 143 -19.79 17.40 -1.74
N SER A 144 -19.93 18.40 -2.57
CA SER A 144 -21.15 18.61 -3.34
C SER A 144 -20.89 19.38 -4.64
N ILE A 145 -21.90 19.38 -5.50
CA ILE A 145 -21.99 20.29 -6.65
C ILE A 145 -23.10 21.30 -6.32
N LEU A 146 -22.75 22.59 -6.35
CA LEU A 146 -23.68 23.68 -6.28
C LEU A 146 -24.11 24.05 -7.71
N LEU A 147 -25.41 23.91 -8.00
CA LEU A 147 -25.96 24.25 -9.30
C LEU A 147 -26.27 25.74 -9.42
N PRO A 148 -26.44 26.29 -10.65
CA PRO A 148 -26.72 27.70 -10.86
C PRO A 148 -28.02 28.22 -10.20
N ASP A 149 -28.97 27.31 -9.94
CA ASP A 149 -30.24 27.65 -9.24
C ASP A 149 -30.09 27.67 -7.71
N GLY A 150 -28.88 27.34 -7.19
CA GLY A 150 -28.59 27.28 -5.77
C GLY A 150 -28.87 25.95 -5.10
N SER A 151 -29.36 24.97 -5.83
CA SER A 151 -29.51 23.60 -5.33
C SER A 151 -28.15 22.90 -5.18
N ARG A 152 -28.06 21.94 -4.25
CA ARG A 152 -26.83 21.16 -3.99
C ARG A 152 -27.05 19.67 -4.25
N CYS A 153 -26.07 19.07 -4.87
CA CYS A 153 -25.99 17.62 -5.08
C CYS A 153 -24.85 17.06 -4.24
N SER A 154 -25.16 16.16 -3.33
CA SER A 154 -24.17 15.55 -2.42
C SER A 154 -23.51 14.31 -3.01
N ALA A 155 -22.32 14.00 -2.54
CA ALA A 155 -21.66 12.75 -2.86
C ALA A 155 -22.35 11.57 -2.19
N SER A 156 -22.39 10.44 -2.90
CA SER A 156 -22.83 9.14 -2.40
C SER A 156 -21.70 8.13 -2.59
N TYR A 157 -21.33 7.46 -1.53
CA TYR A 157 -20.20 6.54 -1.48
C TYR A 157 -20.64 5.08 -1.61
N SER A 158 -19.83 4.27 -2.30
CA SER A 158 -20.02 2.82 -2.41
C SER A 158 -18.87 2.05 -1.76
N PRO A 159 -19.08 1.40 -0.62
CA PRO A 159 -18.00 0.72 0.12
C PRO A 159 -17.50 -0.56 -0.54
N LYS A 160 -18.29 -1.19 -1.42
CA LYS A 160 -17.91 -2.48 -2.05
C LYS A 160 -17.02 -2.35 -3.27
N ASN A 161 -16.82 -1.17 -3.77
CA ASN A 161 -16.02 -1.03 -4.97
C ASN A 161 -14.53 -0.96 -4.63
N GLY A 162 -13.84 -2.10 -4.67
CA GLY A 162 -12.41 -2.20 -4.37
C GLY A 162 -11.49 -1.31 -5.20
N ARG A 163 -11.95 -0.80 -6.35
CA ARG A 163 -11.26 0.25 -7.10
C ARG A 163 -11.53 1.65 -6.55
N MET A 164 -12.57 1.82 -5.76
CA MET A 164 -13.01 3.11 -5.26
C MET A 164 -12.34 3.53 -3.97
N ASN A 165 -11.78 2.56 -3.21
CA ASN A 165 -10.99 2.82 -2.04
C ASN A 165 -9.67 2.12 -2.19
N SER A 166 -8.66 2.85 -2.57
CA SER A 166 -7.32 2.35 -2.57
C SER A 166 -6.46 3.16 -1.62
N HIS A 167 -5.54 2.49 -0.99
CA HIS A 167 -4.58 3.12 -0.12
C HIS A 167 -3.19 2.56 -0.41
N ARG A 168 -2.21 3.40 -0.24
CA ARG A 168 -0.82 3.10 -0.48
C ARG A 168 -0.04 3.54 0.75
N LEU A 169 0.46 2.56 1.49
CA LEU A 169 1.20 2.78 2.72
C LEU A 169 2.69 2.74 2.44
N GLY A 170 3.40 3.70 2.99
CA GLY A 170 4.84 3.68 3.03
C GLY A 170 5.40 4.18 4.35
N TYR A 171 6.72 4.19 4.45
CA TYR A 171 7.42 4.72 5.61
C TYR A 171 7.25 6.24 5.73
N TYR A 172 7.33 6.94 4.60
CA TYR A 172 7.30 8.39 4.54
C TYR A 172 5.95 8.96 4.19
N TYR A 173 5.04 8.18 3.61
CA TYR A 173 3.76 8.70 3.17
C TYR A 173 2.67 7.63 3.13
N TYR A 174 1.44 8.10 3.10
CA TYR A 174 0.24 7.29 2.95
C TYR A 174 -0.71 8.00 2.01
N ASP A 175 -1.03 7.35 0.89
CA ASP A 175 -2.10 7.82 0.02
C ASP A 175 -3.39 7.12 0.38
N PHE A 176 -4.44 7.90 0.53
CA PHE A 176 -5.77 7.38 0.65
C PHE A 176 -6.65 7.96 -0.44
N ARG A 177 -7.32 7.11 -1.21
CA ARG A 177 -8.18 7.50 -2.32
C ARG A 177 -9.59 7.01 -2.11
N PHE A 178 -10.52 7.93 -2.18
CA PHE A 178 -11.95 7.68 -2.22
C PHE A 178 -12.47 7.91 -3.62
N CYS A 179 -13.39 7.05 -4.06
CA CYS A 179 -14.15 7.26 -5.27
C CYS A 179 -15.63 7.20 -4.93
N ASP A 180 -16.28 8.31 -5.08
CA ASP A 180 -17.69 8.49 -4.82
C ASP A 180 -18.46 8.77 -6.12
N GLN A 181 -19.77 8.76 -6.06
CA GLN A 181 -20.64 9.20 -7.13
C GLN A 181 -21.37 10.47 -6.71
N LEU A 182 -21.41 11.45 -7.59
CA LEU A 182 -22.16 12.68 -7.43
C LEU A 182 -23.37 12.68 -8.37
N PHE A 183 -24.53 12.94 -7.82
CA PHE A 183 -25.74 13.06 -8.58
C PHE A 183 -26.12 14.54 -8.72
N VAL A 184 -26.45 14.95 -9.94
CA VAL A 184 -27.06 16.26 -10.19
C VAL A 184 -28.55 16.14 -9.88
N ASN A 185 -29.09 17.00 -9.08
CA ASN A 185 -30.43 16.96 -8.50
C ASN A 185 -30.57 15.93 -7.37
N GLY A 186 -30.04 16.25 -6.19
CA GLY A 186 -30.12 15.44 -4.97
C GLY A 186 -31.53 15.13 -4.43
N GLU A 187 -32.56 15.21 -5.26
CA GLU A 187 -33.87 14.74 -4.93
C GLU A 187 -33.92 13.23 -5.02
N ALA A 188 -34.51 12.61 -4.02
CA ALA A 188 -34.86 11.20 -4.06
C ALA A 188 -35.54 10.89 -5.40
N LEU A 189 -35.16 9.77 -6.01
CA LEU A 189 -35.81 9.29 -7.24
C LEU A 189 -37.31 9.36 -7.10
N THR A 190 -37.99 10.05 -8.00
CA THR A 190 -39.45 10.13 -7.99
C THR A 190 -40.03 8.74 -8.11
N GLU A 191 -41.21 8.50 -7.52
CA GLU A 191 -41.92 7.24 -7.68
C GLU A 191 -42.09 6.91 -9.17
N ALA A 192 -41.86 5.62 -9.52
CA ALA A 192 -41.93 5.17 -10.88
C ALA A 192 -43.31 5.49 -11.51
N GLU A 193 -43.34 5.94 -12.76
CA GLU A 193 -44.60 6.16 -13.50
C GLU A 193 -45.43 4.87 -13.55
N GLU A 194 -46.67 4.93 -13.10
CA GLU A 194 -47.58 3.78 -13.10
C GLU A 194 -47.74 3.20 -14.52
N GLY A 195 -47.41 1.93 -14.68
CA GLY A 195 -47.66 1.19 -15.92
C GLY A 195 -46.44 1.00 -16.85
N THR A 196 -45.26 1.54 -16.52
CA THR A 196 -44.04 1.41 -17.33
C THR A 196 -42.93 0.62 -16.61
N SER A 197 -43.18 -0.63 -16.22
CA SER A 197 -42.15 -1.45 -15.60
C SER A 197 -41.80 -2.71 -16.40
N TYR A 198 -40.54 -3.13 -16.35
CA TYR A 198 -40.06 -4.40 -16.87
C TYR A 198 -39.77 -5.33 -15.71
N ASP A 199 -40.68 -6.27 -15.45
CA ASP A 199 -40.50 -7.26 -14.36
C ASP A 199 -39.40 -8.25 -14.75
N ILE A 200 -38.24 -8.10 -14.09
CA ILE A 200 -37.07 -8.94 -14.33
C ILE A 200 -37.32 -10.36 -13.81
N ILE A 201 -37.99 -10.55 -12.68
CA ILE A 201 -38.28 -11.86 -12.11
C ILE A 201 -39.21 -12.67 -13.03
N ALA A 202 -40.22 -12.01 -13.59
CA ALA A 202 -41.19 -12.69 -14.44
C ALA A 202 -40.65 -13.00 -15.83
N ARG A 203 -39.73 -12.14 -16.35
CA ARG A 203 -39.23 -12.20 -17.72
C ARG A 203 -37.87 -12.89 -17.85
N SER A 204 -37.10 -13.01 -16.77
CA SER A 204 -35.90 -13.83 -16.78
C SER A 204 -36.26 -15.32 -16.82
N GLY A 205 -35.46 -16.07 -17.55
CA GLY A 205 -35.58 -17.52 -17.60
C GLY A 205 -34.93 -18.20 -16.38
N VAL A 206 -33.92 -19.00 -16.63
CA VAL A 206 -33.13 -19.64 -15.56
C VAL A 206 -32.10 -18.66 -15.05
N TRP A 207 -32.01 -18.50 -13.71
CA TRP A 207 -30.94 -17.75 -13.05
C TRP A 207 -29.68 -18.59 -12.97
N GLY A 208 -28.58 -18.05 -13.45
CA GLY A 208 -27.25 -18.58 -13.18
C GLY A 208 -26.79 -18.22 -11.75
N THR A 209 -25.86 -18.97 -11.22
CA THR A 209 -25.37 -18.82 -9.83
C THR A 209 -23.87 -18.99 -9.76
N HIS A 210 -23.24 -18.27 -8.85
CA HIS A 210 -21.87 -18.44 -8.44
C HIS A 210 -21.79 -18.30 -6.92
N ASP A 211 -21.12 -19.18 -6.25
CA ASP A 211 -21.01 -19.23 -4.78
C ASP A 211 -22.35 -19.13 -4.02
N THR A 212 -23.43 -19.53 -4.70
CA THR A 212 -24.77 -19.56 -4.17
C THR A 212 -25.47 -20.86 -4.56
N SER A 213 -26.47 -21.25 -3.78
CA SER A 213 -27.35 -22.34 -4.14
C SER A 213 -28.17 -22.00 -5.38
N ALA A 214 -28.76 -23.02 -6.04
CA ALA A 214 -29.68 -22.78 -7.14
C ALA A 214 -30.85 -21.89 -6.70
N VAL A 215 -31.13 -20.84 -7.48
CA VAL A 215 -32.23 -19.90 -7.22
C VAL A 215 -33.56 -20.62 -7.30
N LYS A 216 -34.37 -20.56 -6.25
CA LYS A 216 -35.72 -21.08 -6.18
C LYS A 216 -36.70 -19.93 -6.33
N LYS A 217 -37.70 -20.12 -7.22
CA LYS A 217 -38.84 -19.20 -7.33
C LYS A 217 -40.05 -19.84 -6.72
N GLN A 218 -40.55 -19.29 -5.63
CA GLN A 218 -41.75 -19.76 -4.94
C GLN A 218 -42.64 -18.58 -4.59
N ASP A 219 -43.88 -18.62 -4.98
CA ASP A 219 -44.89 -17.57 -4.71
C ASP A 219 -44.48 -16.15 -5.17
N GLY A 220 -43.70 -16.08 -6.25
CA GLY A 220 -43.18 -14.85 -6.82
C GLY A 220 -41.84 -14.35 -6.19
N VAL A 221 -41.39 -14.95 -5.11
CA VAL A 221 -40.13 -14.61 -4.42
C VAL A 221 -38.99 -15.47 -4.96
N LEU A 222 -37.88 -14.84 -5.31
CA LEU A 222 -36.62 -15.55 -5.53
C LEU A 222 -35.93 -15.78 -4.18
N ARG A 223 -35.42 -16.99 -3.99
CA ARG A 223 -34.69 -17.36 -2.78
C ARG A 223 -33.46 -18.18 -3.14
N TYR A 224 -32.34 -17.85 -2.52
CA TYR A 224 -31.10 -18.62 -2.59
C TYR A 224 -30.33 -18.52 -1.27
N THR A 225 -29.35 -19.41 -1.10
CA THR A 225 -28.44 -19.41 0.05
C THR A 225 -27.02 -19.21 -0.48
N VAL A 226 -26.27 -18.36 0.16
CA VAL A 226 -24.84 -18.16 -0.09
C VAL A 226 -24.09 -19.43 0.33
N THR A 227 -23.25 -19.98 -0.53
CA THR A 227 -22.48 -21.21 -0.24
C THR A 227 -21.00 -20.93 0.02
N SER A 228 -20.53 -19.74 -0.36
CA SER A 228 -19.18 -19.25 -0.11
C SER A 228 -19.24 -17.72 -0.07
N ASP A 229 -18.47 -17.12 0.78
CA ASP A 229 -18.32 -15.65 0.90
C ASP A 229 -17.32 -15.04 -0.10
N TYR A 230 -16.77 -15.84 -1.00
CA TYR A 230 -15.74 -15.41 -1.95
C TYR A 230 -16.25 -14.44 -3.03
N ASP A 231 -17.29 -14.85 -3.81
CA ASP A 231 -17.91 -14.01 -4.85
C ASP A 231 -19.38 -14.45 -5.09
N PRO A 232 -20.26 -14.30 -4.08
CA PRO A 232 -21.64 -14.80 -4.19
C PRO A 232 -22.48 -13.88 -5.06
N TYR A 233 -22.98 -14.42 -6.19
CA TYR A 233 -23.90 -13.70 -7.04
C TYR A 233 -24.88 -14.60 -7.77
N ILE A 234 -25.98 -13.96 -8.24
CA ILE A 234 -26.93 -14.55 -9.19
C ILE A 234 -27.02 -13.67 -10.44
N TYR A 235 -27.28 -14.26 -11.59
CA TYR A 235 -27.39 -13.50 -12.83
C TYR A 235 -28.46 -14.07 -13.78
N ALA A 236 -28.98 -13.21 -14.62
CA ALA A 236 -29.96 -13.57 -15.60
C ALA A 236 -29.77 -12.85 -16.93
N THR A 237 -30.17 -13.50 -18.02
CA THR A 237 -30.33 -12.82 -19.31
C THR A 237 -31.62 -12.01 -19.29
N VAL A 238 -31.53 -10.74 -19.59
CA VAL A 238 -32.63 -9.78 -19.66
C VAL A 238 -32.65 -9.10 -21.03
N ARG A 239 -33.72 -8.37 -21.33
CA ARG A 239 -33.72 -7.54 -22.52
C ARG A 239 -34.66 -6.36 -22.32
N PHE A 240 -34.10 -5.22 -21.91
CA PHE A 240 -34.84 -3.97 -21.79
C PHE A 240 -34.03 -2.79 -22.33
N ASP A 241 -34.73 -1.73 -22.66
CA ASP A 241 -34.18 -0.55 -23.32
C ASP A 241 -33.84 0.53 -22.29
N THR A 242 -32.62 1.05 -22.31
CA THR A 242 -32.14 2.06 -21.40
C THR A 242 -32.86 3.40 -21.53
N GLU A 243 -33.41 3.74 -22.71
CA GLU A 243 -34.25 4.93 -22.88
C GLU A 243 -35.59 4.83 -22.15
N LYS A 244 -36.06 3.60 -21.93
CA LYS A 244 -37.36 3.32 -21.31
C LYS A 244 -37.26 3.13 -19.80
N TYR A 245 -36.10 2.74 -19.29
CA TYR A 245 -35.90 2.41 -17.90
C TYR A 245 -34.57 3.02 -17.42
N ASP A 246 -34.58 3.78 -16.36
CA ASP A 246 -33.42 4.46 -15.80
C ASP A 246 -33.06 4.00 -14.38
N ALA A 247 -33.88 3.14 -13.78
CA ALA A 247 -33.68 2.63 -12.44
C ALA A 247 -34.19 1.18 -12.30
N VAL A 248 -33.82 0.52 -11.20
CA VAL A 248 -34.38 -0.74 -10.75
C VAL A 248 -34.98 -0.57 -9.36
N GLU A 249 -36.25 -0.95 -9.23
CA GLU A 249 -36.87 -1.14 -7.93
C GLU A 249 -36.63 -2.58 -7.46
N ILE A 250 -36.07 -2.72 -6.27
CA ILE A 250 -35.80 -4.01 -5.65
C ILE A 250 -36.37 -4.04 -4.24
N THR A 251 -37.16 -5.10 -3.94
CA THR A 251 -37.59 -5.40 -2.57
C THR A 251 -36.98 -6.71 -2.17
N MET A 252 -36.15 -6.68 -1.14
CA MET A 252 -35.35 -7.83 -0.75
C MET A 252 -35.17 -7.92 0.76
N LYS A 253 -34.70 -9.08 1.20
CA LYS A 253 -34.31 -9.35 2.57
C LYS A 253 -33.02 -10.17 2.57
N THR A 254 -32.04 -9.73 3.33
CA THR A 254 -30.78 -10.41 3.64
C THR A 254 -30.72 -10.66 5.15
N GLU A 255 -29.86 -11.56 5.60
CA GLU A 255 -29.69 -11.79 7.02
C GLU A 255 -28.54 -10.94 7.60
N ARG A 256 -27.49 -10.70 6.79
CA ARG A 256 -26.26 -10.06 7.23
C ARG A 256 -25.75 -8.98 6.25
N ALA A 257 -25.99 -9.14 4.95
CA ALA A 257 -25.50 -8.19 3.96
C ALA A 257 -26.15 -6.81 4.14
N GLU A 258 -25.32 -5.79 4.27
CA GLU A 258 -25.72 -4.37 4.39
C GLU A 258 -25.70 -3.65 3.03
N VAL A 259 -25.07 -4.24 2.01
CA VAL A 259 -24.89 -3.65 0.68
C VAL A 259 -25.15 -4.69 -0.39
N GLY A 260 -25.83 -4.27 -1.46
CA GLY A 260 -26.03 -5.03 -2.69
C GLY A 260 -25.40 -4.34 -3.89
N GLU A 261 -25.03 -5.10 -4.93
CA GLU A 261 -24.50 -4.55 -6.18
C GLU A 261 -25.29 -5.07 -7.38
N ILE A 262 -25.46 -4.20 -8.37
CA ILE A 262 -26.05 -4.52 -9.66
C ILE A 262 -24.99 -4.35 -10.74
N PHE A 263 -24.76 -5.41 -11.51
CA PHE A 263 -23.93 -5.35 -12.70
C PHE A 263 -24.81 -5.53 -13.94
N LEU A 264 -24.47 -4.81 -15.00
CA LEU A 264 -25.21 -4.88 -16.26
C LEU A 264 -24.31 -5.27 -17.43
N ILE A 265 -24.91 -5.82 -18.47
CA ILE A 265 -24.32 -5.92 -19.81
C ILE A 265 -25.11 -4.97 -20.70
N ALA A 266 -24.59 -3.77 -20.94
CA ALA A 266 -25.18 -2.70 -21.73
C ALA A 266 -24.10 -2.00 -22.57
N GLY A 267 -24.43 -1.00 -23.34
CA GLY A 267 -23.48 -0.10 -23.98
C GLY A 267 -22.46 -0.74 -24.94
N GLY A 268 -22.78 -1.93 -25.49
CA GLY A 268 -21.82 -2.63 -26.34
C GLY A 268 -20.86 -3.59 -25.62
N HIS A 269 -20.86 -3.62 -24.31
CA HIS A 269 -20.09 -4.58 -23.51
C HIS A 269 -20.59 -6.01 -23.68
N ASP A 270 -19.70 -6.99 -23.81
CA ASP A 270 -20.03 -8.38 -24.03
C ASP A 270 -20.06 -9.25 -22.75
N GLY A 271 -19.69 -8.66 -21.60
CA GLY A 271 -19.64 -9.32 -20.29
C GLY A 271 -19.86 -8.35 -19.14
N TYR A 272 -19.98 -8.91 -17.92
CA TYR A 272 -20.00 -8.12 -16.69
C TYR A 272 -18.60 -7.58 -16.39
N SER A 273 -18.52 -6.31 -16.06
CA SER A 273 -17.28 -5.65 -15.67
C SER A 273 -17.49 -4.76 -14.43
N ALA A 274 -16.44 -4.48 -13.73
CA ALA A 274 -16.47 -3.57 -12.57
C ALA A 274 -16.91 -2.13 -12.94
N GLU A 275 -16.79 -1.75 -14.20
CA GLU A 275 -17.20 -0.44 -14.69
C GLU A 275 -18.70 -0.36 -14.96
N GLN A 276 -19.36 -1.51 -15.16
CA GLN A 276 -20.78 -1.62 -15.50
C GLN A 276 -21.61 -1.99 -14.27
N ARG A 277 -21.42 -1.31 -13.14
CA ARG A 277 -22.11 -1.60 -11.89
C ARG A 277 -22.51 -0.37 -11.10
N THR A 278 -23.46 -0.59 -10.19
CA THR A 278 -23.84 0.33 -9.13
C THR A 278 -24.13 -0.45 -7.86
N SER A 279 -24.09 0.20 -6.70
CA SER A 279 -24.37 -0.40 -5.40
C SER A 279 -25.49 0.33 -4.67
N PHE A 280 -26.07 -0.31 -3.67
CA PHE A 280 -27.12 0.25 -2.84
C PHE A 280 -27.11 -0.38 -1.44
N ALA A 281 -27.57 0.38 -0.45
CA ALA A 281 -27.67 -0.06 0.93
C ALA A 281 -28.91 -0.92 1.17
N VAL A 282 -28.82 -1.88 2.09
CA VAL A 282 -29.92 -2.71 2.58
C VAL A 282 -29.85 -2.85 4.09
N THR A 283 -31.00 -3.06 4.74
CA THR A 283 -31.04 -3.27 6.19
C THR A 283 -31.13 -4.78 6.48
N PRO A 284 -30.11 -5.38 7.10
CA PRO A 284 -30.11 -6.81 7.43
C PRO A 284 -31.30 -7.19 8.32
N GLY A 285 -31.88 -8.34 8.06
CA GLY A 285 -33.01 -8.88 8.84
C GLY A 285 -34.39 -8.34 8.47
N GLU A 286 -34.46 -7.29 7.67
CA GLU A 286 -35.70 -6.61 7.31
C GLU A 286 -35.97 -6.67 5.78
N TRP A 287 -37.24 -6.56 5.39
CA TRP A 287 -37.60 -6.35 4.00
C TRP A 287 -37.31 -4.89 3.63
N THR A 288 -36.33 -4.67 2.82
CA THR A 288 -35.92 -3.35 2.32
C THR A 288 -36.39 -3.17 0.89
N THR A 289 -37.06 -2.04 0.61
CA THR A 289 -37.38 -1.63 -0.77
C THR A 289 -36.52 -0.43 -1.13
N VAL A 290 -35.75 -0.55 -2.21
CA VAL A 290 -34.89 0.51 -2.74
C VAL A 290 -35.11 0.70 -4.22
N THR A 291 -34.98 1.95 -4.67
CA THR A 291 -34.93 2.27 -6.10
C THR A 291 -33.51 2.65 -6.45
N VAL A 292 -32.86 1.79 -7.24
CA VAL A 292 -31.44 1.91 -7.59
C VAL A 292 -31.33 2.54 -8.97
N PRO A 293 -30.71 3.72 -9.12
CA PRO A 293 -30.53 4.35 -10.42
C PRO A 293 -29.55 3.52 -11.26
N LEU A 294 -29.95 3.10 -12.47
CA LEU A 294 -29.09 2.44 -13.43
C LEU A 294 -28.36 3.44 -14.35
N ALA A 295 -28.95 4.61 -14.54
CA ALA A 295 -28.35 5.67 -15.36
C ALA A 295 -27.00 6.19 -14.81
N VAL A 296 -26.66 5.86 -13.56
CA VAL A 296 -25.35 6.14 -12.94
C VAL A 296 -24.24 5.23 -13.49
N ILE A 297 -24.60 4.08 -14.07
CA ILE A 297 -23.64 3.12 -14.60
C ILE A 297 -23.04 3.70 -15.88
N PRO A 298 -21.71 3.78 -16.01
CA PRO A 298 -21.07 4.23 -17.24
C PRO A 298 -21.56 3.43 -18.45
N ASP A 299 -21.70 4.09 -19.59
CA ASP A 299 -22.20 3.49 -20.86
C ASP A 299 -23.57 2.80 -20.77
N TYR A 300 -24.41 3.26 -19.85
CA TYR A 300 -25.80 2.81 -19.77
C TYR A 300 -26.60 3.28 -20.98
N THR A 301 -26.41 2.61 -22.11
CA THR A 301 -27.02 2.95 -23.42
C THR A 301 -27.52 1.71 -24.14
N GLY A 302 -28.50 1.89 -25.01
CA GLY A 302 -29.03 0.84 -25.91
C GLY A 302 -29.87 -0.20 -25.18
N THR A 303 -29.54 -1.47 -25.31
CA THR A 303 -30.30 -2.59 -24.72
C THR A 303 -29.49 -3.28 -23.65
N VAL A 304 -30.01 -3.35 -22.44
CA VAL A 304 -29.47 -4.20 -21.36
C VAL A 304 -29.76 -5.67 -21.71
N ARG A 305 -28.71 -6.48 -21.72
CA ARG A 305 -28.77 -7.90 -22.13
C ARG A 305 -28.48 -8.86 -20.97
N GLY A 306 -27.77 -8.40 -19.94
CA GLY A 306 -27.44 -9.16 -18.74
C GLY A 306 -27.70 -8.36 -17.50
N PHE A 307 -28.12 -9.04 -16.45
CA PHE A 307 -28.37 -8.49 -15.12
C PHE A 307 -27.79 -9.43 -14.07
N ARG A 308 -26.91 -8.94 -13.24
CA ARG A 308 -26.27 -9.69 -12.14
C ARG A 308 -26.52 -8.94 -10.84
N LEU A 309 -26.80 -9.69 -9.79
CA LEU A 309 -26.97 -9.21 -8.42
C LEU A 309 -25.97 -9.91 -7.52
N ASP A 310 -25.20 -9.12 -6.83
CA ASP A 310 -24.23 -9.56 -5.85
C ASP A 310 -24.74 -9.20 -4.46
N PHE A 311 -25.06 -10.25 -3.71
CA PHE A 311 -25.43 -10.14 -2.29
C PHE A 311 -24.85 -11.31 -1.52
N GLY A 312 -24.71 -11.10 -0.26
CA GLY A 312 -24.27 -12.11 0.66
C GLY A 312 -22.94 -11.71 1.30
N ALA A 313 -22.98 -11.62 2.61
CA ALA A 313 -21.81 -11.30 3.41
C ALA A 313 -21.14 -12.57 3.97
N ALA A 314 -21.85 -13.70 4.03
CA ALA A 314 -21.33 -14.91 4.65
C ALA A 314 -21.96 -16.19 4.09
N ALA A 315 -21.26 -17.31 4.19
CA ALA A 315 -21.80 -18.61 3.90
C ALA A 315 -23.04 -18.91 4.76
N ASP A 316 -23.97 -19.68 4.22
CA ASP A 316 -25.28 -20.03 4.79
C ASP A 316 -26.28 -18.87 4.92
N GLU A 317 -25.93 -17.65 4.53
CA GLU A 317 -26.87 -16.54 4.47
C GLU A 317 -27.99 -16.79 3.45
N VAL A 318 -29.22 -16.49 3.84
CA VAL A 318 -30.40 -16.60 2.97
C VAL A 318 -30.76 -15.23 2.44
N VAL A 319 -30.90 -15.14 1.11
CA VAL A 319 -31.36 -13.96 0.40
C VAL A 319 -32.71 -14.23 -0.23
N GLU A 320 -33.64 -13.30 -0.03
CA GLU A 320 -35.00 -13.33 -0.57
C GLU A 320 -35.28 -12.03 -1.32
N ILE A 321 -35.84 -12.14 -2.55
CA ILE A 321 -36.16 -10.99 -3.40
C ILE A 321 -37.60 -11.15 -3.89
N SER A 322 -38.48 -10.24 -3.44
CA SER A 322 -39.89 -10.26 -3.80
C SER A 322 -40.24 -9.35 -4.96
N THR A 323 -39.50 -8.28 -5.17
CA THR A 323 -39.65 -7.38 -6.32
C THR A 323 -38.30 -7.13 -6.96
N LEU A 324 -38.26 -7.23 -8.28
CA LEU A 324 -37.10 -6.83 -9.07
C LEU A 324 -37.61 -6.39 -10.45
N ARG A 325 -37.68 -5.08 -10.65
CA ARG A 325 -38.20 -4.52 -11.88
C ARG A 325 -37.45 -3.27 -12.33
N ALA A 326 -37.17 -3.19 -13.65
CA ALA A 326 -36.69 -1.95 -14.20
C ALA A 326 -37.86 -0.96 -14.36
N VAL A 327 -37.63 0.28 -13.98
CA VAL A 327 -38.65 1.33 -13.90
C VAL A 327 -38.15 2.61 -14.56
N LYS A 328 -39.07 3.51 -14.91
CA LYS A 328 -38.73 4.87 -15.35
C LYS A 328 -39.04 5.83 -14.20
N THR A 329 -38.02 6.51 -13.70
CA THR A 329 -38.16 7.43 -12.58
C THR A 329 -38.05 8.90 -13.01
N GLY A 330 -37.58 9.15 -14.22
CA GLY A 330 -37.26 10.49 -14.70
C GLY A 330 -36.02 11.10 -14.01
N ALA A 331 -35.23 10.26 -13.32
CA ALA A 331 -33.99 10.70 -12.71
C ALA A 331 -33.06 11.33 -13.75
N SER A 332 -32.35 12.36 -13.34
CA SER A 332 -31.37 13.02 -14.20
C SER A 332 -30.29 12.04 -14.63
N SER A 333 -29.92 12.12 -15.90
CA SER A 333 -28.80 11.34 -16.45
C SER A 333 -27.43 11.97 -16.26
N ALA A 334 -27.33 13.11 -15.58
CA ALA A 334 -26.06 13.80 -15.37
C ALA A 334 -25.41 13.30 -14.09
N HIS A 335 -24.28 12.65 -14.22
CA HIS A 335 -23.55 12.05 -13.13
C HIS A 335 -22.08 12.36 -13.24
N PHE A 336 -21.46 12.36 -12.06
CA PHE A 336 -20.01 12.54 -11.93
C PHE A 336 -19.45 11.46 -11.03
N ALA A 337 -18.31 10.90 -11.39
CA ALA A 337 -17.47 10.17 -10.48
C ALA A 337 -16.58 11.18 -9.74
N LEU A 338 -16.54 11.09 -8.41
CA LEU A 338 -15.68 11.88 -7.58
C LEU A 338 -14.48 11.05 -7.14
N GLU A 339 -13.30 11.60 -7.30
CA GLU A 339 -12.09 11.07 -6.72
C GLU A 339 -11.52 12.08 -5.72
N ARG A 340 -11.26 11.62 -4.48
CA ARG A 340 -10.56 12.39 -3.45
C ARG A 340 -9.31 11.62 -3.06
N ILE A 341 -8.15 12.25 -3.19
CA ILE A 341 -6.88 11.66 -2.81
C ILE A 341 -6.27 12.51 -1.71
N PHE A 342 -5.79 11.85 -0.67
CA PHE A 342 -5.03 12.44 0.40
C PHE A 342 -3.62 11.90 0.34
N HIS A 343 -2.68 12.70 -0.17
CA HIS A 343 -1.25 12.41 -0.10
C HIS A 343 -0.74 12.86 1.27
N THR A 344 -0.66 11.93 2.21
CA THR A 344 -0.24 12.20 3.58
C THR A 344 1.24 11.86 3.73
N TYR A 345 2.06 12.88 3.86
CA TYR A 345 3.49 12.76 4.18
C TYR A 345 3.74 12.89 5.68
N SER A 346 4.96 12.65 6.13
CA SER A 346 5.29 12.68 7.56
C SER A 346 5.03 14.04 8.24
N ASP A 347 4.96 15.14 7.51
CA ASP A 347 4.76 16.50 8.05
C ASP A 347 3.72 17.34 7.32
N LYS A 348 3.08 16.81 6.27
CA LYS A 348 2.10 17.53 5.45
C LYS A 348 1.04 16.62 4.84
N VAL A 349 -0.04 17.20 4.40
CA VAL A 349 -1.10 16.51 3.65
C VAL A 349 -1.50 17.37 2.44
N HIS A 350 -1.55 16.73 1.27
CA HIS A 350 -2.17 17.31 0.07
C HIS A 350 -3.49 16.59 -0.19
N GLU A 351 -4.56 17.35 -0.29
CA GLU A 351 -5.84 16.84 -0.73
C GLU A 351 -6.05 17.22 -2.18
N VAL A 352 -6.43 16.25 -2.99
CA VAL A 352 -6.75 16.43 -4.39
C VAL A 352 -8.18 15.96 -4.64
N LEU A 353 -8.94 16.76 -5.33
CA LEU A 353 -10.31 16.48 -5.70
C LEU A 353 -10.44 16.53 -7.21
N ARG A 354 -11.01 15.46 -7.78
CA ARG A 354 -11.29 15.34 -9.21
C ARG A 354 -12.71 14.89 -9.41
N VAL A 355 -13.40 15.55 -10.31
CA VAL A 355 -14.76 15.19 -10.73
C VAL A 355 -14.72 14.85 -12.21
N VAL A 356 -15.12 13.65 -12.57
CA VAL A 356 -15.16 13.16 -13.95
C VAL A 356 -16.62 13.01 -14.38
N ALA A 357 -16.99 13.65 -15.48
CA ALA A 357 -18.33 13.47 -16.04
C ALA A 357 -18.49 12.06 -16.61
N THR A 358 -19.43 11.28 -16.09
CA THR A 358 -19.74 9.93 -16.59
C THR A 358 -20.71 9.96 -17.78
N ASN A 359 -21.40 11.07 -17.97
CA ASN A 359 -22.26 11.39 -19.12
C ASN A 359 -21.99 12.84 -19.56
N ASP A 360 -22.51 13.25 -20.73
CA ASP A 360 -22.49 14.64 -21.14
C ASP A 360 -23.32 15.46 -20.16
N PHE A 361 -22.77 16.57 -19.70
CA PHE A 361 -23.40 17.50 -18.77
C PHE A 361 -23.48 18.90 -19.36
N GLU A 362 -24.70 19.42 -19.45
CA GLU A 362 -24.99 20.79 -19.88
C GLU A 362 -25.73 21.51 -18.75
N GLY A 363 -25.03 22.23 -17.92
CA GLY A 363 -25.67 22.95 -16.81
C GLY A 363 -24.78 23.94 -16.13
N GLY A 364 -23.50 23.63 -16.03
CA GLY A 364 -22.57 24.42 -15.23
C GLY A 364 -22.82 24.23 -13.73
N GLY A 365 -22.12 25.00 -12.92
CA GLY A 365 -22.20 24.95 -11.48
C GLY A 365 -20.83 25.05 -10.84
N ARG A 366 -20.77 24.77 -9.55
CA ARG A 366 -19.53 24.80 -8.78
C ARG A 366 -19.35 23.49 -8.03
N PHE A 367 -18.24 22.84 -8.25
CA PHE A 367 -17.83 21.70 -7.43
C PHE A 367 -17.18 22.24 -6.14
N GLU A 368 -17.65 21.79 -5.00
CA GLU A 368 -17.27 22.31 -3.68
C GLU A 368 -16.96 21.20 -2.69
N SER A 369 -15.96 21.46 -1.83
CA SER A 369 -15.72 20.76 -0.58
C SER A 369 -15.91 21.76 0.57
N GLU A 370 -16.74 21.43 1.54
CA GLU A 370 -17.10 22.30 2.68
C GLU A 370 -16.56 21.70 3.97
N ILE A 371 -15.93 22.54 4.80
CA ILE A 371 -15.47 22.21 6.15
C ILE A 371 -16.12 23.18 7.12
N ARG A 372 -16.54 22.67 8.28
CA ARG A 372 -17.19 23.46 9.32
C ARG A 372 -16.39 23.45 10.60
N ILE A 373 -16.16 24.64 11.16
CA ILE A 373 -15.45 24.83 12.43
C ILE A 373 -16.31 25.67 13.35
N PRO A 374 -16.70 25.18 14.54
CA PRO A 374 -17.43 25.99 15.53
C PRO A 374 -16.61 27.22 15.92
N ALA A 375 -17.20 28.41 15.85
CA ALA A 375 -16.49 29.66 16.12
C ALA A 375 -16.02 29.79 17.57
N ASP A 376 -16.68 29.12 18.50
CA ASP A 376 -16.30 29.11 19.91
C ASP A 376 -15.03 28.31 20.19
N THR A 377 -14.61 27.43 19.26
CA THR A 377 -13.32 26.74 19.34
C THR A 377 -12.18 27.57 18.78
N VAL A 378 -12.45 28.61 18.00
CA VAL A 378 -11.47 29.45 17.32
C VAL A 378 -11.03 30.61 18.24
N GLY A 379 -9.70 30.74 18.41
CA GLY A 379 -9.06 31.85 19.13
C GLY A 379 -8.80 33.06 18.24
N ALA A 380 -8.32 32.81 17.02
CA ALA A 380 -8.00 33.82 16.04
C ALA A 380 -8.11 33.24 14.61
N VAL A 381 -8.25 34.13 13.63
CA VAL A 381 -8.23 33.77 12.20
C VAL A 381 -7.24 34.65 11.43
N LEU A 382 -6.69 34.13 10.34
CA LEU A 382 -5.82 34.87 9.44
C LEU A 382 -6.08 34.45 8.00
N PHE A 383 -6.36 35.39 7.15
CA PHE A 383 -6.53 35.21 5.71
C PHE A 383 -5.48 36.05 4.97
N ALA A 384 -4.82 35.46 3.98
CA ALA A 384 -3.75 36.11 3.23
C ALA A 384 -3.96 36.02 1.73
N ASN A 385 -3.64 37.11 1.04
CA ASN A 385 -3.51 37.18 -0.41
C ASN A 385 -2.37 38.13 -0.79
N ALA A 386 -2.11 38.31 -2.08
CA ALA A 386 -1.08 39.22 -2.56
C ALA A 386 -1.25 40.69 -2.13
N ALA A 387 -2.46 41.13 -1.73
CA ALA A 387 -2.73 42.49 -1.26
C ALA A 387 -2.45 42.67 0.24
N GLY A 388 -2.32 41.60 1.00
CA GLY A 388 -2.02 41.58 2.43
C GLY A 388 -2.83 40.59 3.24
N GLU A 389 -2.81 40.77 4.56
CA GLU A 389 -3.43 39.87 5.52
C GLU A 389 -4.60 40.58 6.22
N LEU A 390 -5.67 39.82 6.51
CA LEU A 390 -6.81 40.24 7.30
C LEU A 390 -7.19 39.19 8.35
N ALA A 391 -7.65 39.66 9.50
CA ALA A 391 -8.11 38.79 10.60
C ALA A 391 -9.65 38.71 10.68
N ASP A 392 -10.35 39.12 9.64
CA ASP A 392 -11.81 39.12 9.54
C ASP A 392 -12.20 38.67 8.12
N PRO A 393 -13.13 37.72 7.94
CA PRO A 393 -13.60 37.33 6.62
C PRO A 393 -14.30 38.49 5.89
N ASP A 394 -14.92 39.44 6.61
CA ASP A 394 -15.61 40.57 6.02
C ASP A 394 -14.64 41.54 5.33
N GLY A 395 -14.78 41.66 4.01
CA GLY A 395 -13.94 42.52 3.17
C GLY A 395 -12.69 41.88 2.63
N PHE A 396 -12.42 40.60 2.92
CA PHE A 396 -11.33 39.87 2.29
C PHE A 396 -11.70 39.34 0.90
N ASP A 397 -10.83 39.52 -0.08
CA ASP A 397 -11.01 38.96 -1.42
C ASP A 397 -10.48 37.51 -1.49
N PHE A 398 -11.38 36.57 -1.24
CA PHE A 398 -11.06 35.15 -1.25
C PHE A 398 -10.74 34.59 -2.64
N THR A 399 -11.07 35.31 -3.73
CA THR A 399 -10.76 34.81 -5.08
C THR A 399 -9.26 34.83 -5.38
N THR A 400 -8.51 35.57 -4.59
CA THR A 400 -7.04 35.70 -4.69
C THR A 400 -6.32 35.14 -3.45
N ALA A 401 -7.02 34.41 -2.60
CA ALA A 401 -6.45 33.88 -1.38
C ALA A 401 -5.23 32.97 -1.64
N GLU A 402 -4.23 33.10 -0.81
CA GLU A 402 -3.03 32.26 -0.78
C GLU A 402 -3.18 31.20 0.30
N PHE A 403 -3.70 31.60 1.46
CA PHE A 403 -4.09 30.68 2.52
C PHE A 403 -5.19 31.27 3.40
N VAL A 404 -5.85 30.37 4.10
CA VAL A 404 -6.74 30.68 5.24
C VAL A 404 -6.31 29.87 6.44
N ALA A 405 -6.30 30.48 7.63
CA ALA A 405 -5.83 29.85 8.85
C ALA A 405 -6.71 30.17 10.04
N PHE A 406 -6.81 29.21 10.94
CA PHE A 406 -7.60 29.27 12.17
C PHE A 406 -6.71 28.80 13.33
N ASP A 407 -6.58 29.60 14.36
CA ASP A 407 -6.00 29.20 15.62
C ASP A 407 -7.07 28.53 16.47
N ILE A 408 -7.01 27.20 16.58
CA ILE A 408 -7.92 26.39 17.37
C ILE A 408 -7.40 26.32 18.80
N ARG A 409 -8.16 26.77 19.78
CA ARG A 409 -7.73 27.07 21.16
C ARG A 409 -6.95 25.97 21.85
N ASP A 410 -7.36 24.73 21.65
CA ASP A 410 -6.74 23.58 22.34
C ASP A 410 -5.92 22.70 21.41
N ALA A 411 -5.74 23.08 20.12
CA ALA A 411 -5.08 22.25 19.11
C ALA A 411 -3.92 22.94 18.38
N GLY A 412 -3.93 24.29 18.31
CA GLY A 412 -2.96 25.08 17.55
C GLY A 412 -3.51 25.53 16.19
N VAL A 413 -2.64 25.93 15.28
CA VAL A 413 -3.06 26.49 13.99
C VAL A 413 -3.41 25.37 13.00
N TRP A 414 -4.58 25.50 12.41
CA TRP A 414 -5.01 24.75 11.24
C TRP A 414 -5.31 25.68 10.07
N GLY A 415 -5.06 25.22 8.83
CA GLY A 415 -5.39 26.02 7.67
C GLY A 415 -5.29 25.29 6.35
N VAL A 416 -5.66 26.00 5.30
CA VAL A 416 -5.60 25.54 3.91
C VAL A 416 -4.69 26.48 3.13
N ILE A 417 -3.69 25.92 2.48
CA ILE A 417 -2.76 26.66 1.59
C ILE A 417 -3.11 26.30 0.15
N LEU A 418 -3.29 27.29 -0.68
CA LEU A 418 -3.54 27.13 -2.11
C LEU A 418 -2.22 27.19 -2.88
N PRO A 419 -1.84 26.15 -3.62
CA PRO A 419 -0.63 26.15 -4.42
C PRO A 419 -0.76 27.16 -5.59
N ASN A 420 0.35 27.64 -6.10
CA ASN A 420 0.37 28.57 -7.23
C ASN A 420 0.27 27.82 -8.57
N THR A 421 -0.91 27.32 -8.89
CA THR A 421 -1.20 26.59 -10.15
C THR A 421 -2.35 27.24 -10.91
N LYS A 422 -2.47 26.91 -12.20
CA LYS A 422 -3.55 27.45 -13.03
C LYS A 422 -4.95 26.93 -12.65
N ASN A 423 -5.04 25.84 -11.94
CA ASN A 423 -6.27 25.12 -11.60
C ASN A 423 -6.45 24.98 -10.09
N ASN A 424 -6.19 26.04 -9.33
CA ASN A 424 -6.24 25.97 -7.87
C ASN A 424 -7.66 25.85 -7.29
N GLY A 425 -8.67 26.17 -8.08
CA GLY A 425 -9.95 26.53 -7.51
C GLY A 425 -9.87 27.83 -6.71
N ASP A 426 -10.86 28.07 -5.90
CA ASP A 426 -10.87 29.16 -4.92
C ASP A 426 -11.27 28.64 -3.52
N ILE A 427 -11.12 29.50 -2.53
CA ILE A 427 -11.59 29.27 -1.18
C ILE A 427 -12.51 30.42 -0.78
N ARG A 428 -13.53 30.13 0.00
CA ARG A 428 -14.45 31.12 0.60
C ARG A 428 -14.60 30.78 2.06
N VAL A 429 -14.68 31.80 2.89
CA VAL A 429 -14.93 31.63 4.32
C VAL A 429 -16.07 32.58 4.71
N GLU A 430 -17.07 32.06 5.37
CA GLU A 430 -18.11 32.83 5.96
C GLU A 430 -18.36 32.42 7.43
N LEU A 431 -18.73 33.38 8.25
CA LEU A 431 -19.18 33.12 9.60
C LEU A 431 -20.72 33.18 9.63
N ARG A 432 -21.35 32.03 9.81
CA ARG A 432 -22.80 31.89 9.84
C ARG A 432 -23.25 31.10 11.06
N ASP A 433 -24.18 31.64 11.83
CA ASP A 433 -24.77 30.98 12.99
C ASP A 433 -23.75 30.43 14.00
N GLY A 434 -22.63 31.16 14.21
CA GLY A 434 -21.57 30.74 15.12
C GLY A 434 -20.66 29.62 14.59
N THR A 435 -20.64 29.38 13.28
CA THR A 435 -19.79 28.40 12.62
C THR A 435 -19.06 29.06 11.46
N TYR A 436 -17.75 28.86 11.39
CA TYR A 436 -16.96 29.15 10.18
C TYR A 436 -17.20 28.05 9.16
N ILE A 437 -17.69 28.44 7.99
CA ILE A 437 -17.89 27.56 6.83
C ILE A 437 -16.82 27.90 5.83
N ILE A 438 -15.92 26.92 5.61
CA ILE A 438 -14.81 27.02 4.66
C ILE A 438 -15.19 26.22 3.43
N THR A 439 -15.48 26.89 2.33
CA THR A 439 -15.82 26.27 1.06
C THR A 439 -14.65 26.39 0.10
N ARG A 440 -14.16 25.25 -0.36
CA ARG A 440 -13.12 25.16 -1.38
C ARG A 440 -13.75 24.62 -2.65
N GLY A 441 -13.48 25.22 -3.79
CA GLY A 441 -14.15 24.75 -4.98
C GLY A 441 -13.62 25.33 -6.28
N ILE A 442 -14.21 24.85 -7.37
CA ILE A 442 -13.90 25.25 -8.72
C ILE A 442 -15.17 25.39 -9.56
N GLU A 443 -15.23 26.47 -10.35
CA GLU A 443 -16.35 26.68 -11.27
C GLU A 443 -16.29 25.66 -12.42
N MET A 444 -17.41 24.96 -12.61
CA MET A 444 -17.56 24.01 -13.70
C MET A 444 -17.96 24.74 -14.98
N LYS A 445 -17.47 24.25 -16.11
CA LYS A 445 -17.91 24.72 -17.42
C LYS A 445 -19.41 24.47 -17.59
N THR A 446 -20.07 25.31 -18.40
CA THR A 446 -21.49 25.13 -18.73
C THR A 446 -21.78 23.86 -19.52
N ALA A 447 -20.77 23.28 -20.16
CA ALA A 447 -20.84 21.97 -20.80
C ALA A 447 -19.57 21.18 -20.53
N ILE A 448 -19.73 19.98 -20.02
CA ILE A 448 -18.65 19.00 -19.81
C ILE A 448 -19.07 17.72 -20.55
N GLN A 449 -18.24 17.29 -21.49
CA GLN A 449 -18.48 16.04 -22.22
C GLN A 449 -18.12 14.84 -21.33
N LYS A 450 -18.72 13.70 -21.59
CA LYS A 450 -18.37 12.43 -20.97
C LYS A 450 -16.84 12.23 -20.99
N GLY A 451 -16.28 11.87 -19.86
CA GLY A 451 -14.83 11.72 -19.64
C GLY A 451 -14.09 13.04 -19.40
N GLY A 452 -14.77 14.18 -19.54
CA GLY A 452 -14.18 15.47 -19.13
C GLY A 452 -14.16 15.59 -17.62
N ASP A 453 -13.15 16.28 -17.11
CA ASP A 453 -12.94 16.42 -15.68
C ASP A 453 -12.75 17.85 -15.20
N VAL A 454 -12.88 17.98 -13.88
CA VAL A 454 -12.54 19.17 -13.12
C VAL A 454 -11.65 18.74 -11.96
N LEU A 455 -10.49 19.35 -11.84
CA LEU A 455 -9.46 18.96 -10.88
C LEU A 455 -8.94 20.18 -10.13
N PHE A 456 -8.79 20.05 -8.82
CA PHE A 456 -8.06 21.03 -8.00
C PHE A 456 -7.48 20.36 -6.76
N GLY A 457 -6.44 20.98 -6.19
CA GLY A 457 -5.79 20.50 -4.99
C GLY A 457 -5.35 21.63 -4.08
N HIS A 458 -5.10 21.29 -2.83
CA HIS A 458 -4.61 22.21 -1.82
C HIS A 458 -3.88 21.44 -0.73
N ARG A 459 -3.04 22.15 0.01
CA ARG A 459 -2.35 21.61 1.16
C ARG A 459 -3.14 21.89 2.43
N LEU A 460 -3.38 20.84 3.22
CA LEU A 460 -3.84 20.95 4.60
C LEU A 460 -2.63 21.18 5.51
N TYR A 461 -2.69 22.21 6.30
CA TYR A 461 -1.65 22.59 7.25
C TYR A 461 -2.13 22.39 8.68
N ALA A 462 -1.22 21.95 9.55
CA ALA A 462 -1.46 21.92 10.99
C ALA A 462 -0.15 22.13 11.76
N SER A 463 -0.28 22.80 12.89
CA SER A 463 0.79 23.03 13.87
C SER A 463 0.20 23.02 15.26
N ASP A 464 0.90 22.46 16.23
CA ASP A 464 0.56 22.53 17.65
C ASP A 464 0.92 23.89 18.31
N GLU A 465 1.60 24.75 17.56
CA GLU A 465 1.89 26.14 17.97
C GLU A 465 0.71 27.05 17.64
N HIS A 466 0.47 28.04 18.48
CA HIS A 466 -0.54 29.11 18.30
C HIS A 466 0.05 30.33 17.57
N ASP A 467 0.87 30.06 16.53
CA ASP A 467 1.59 31.08 15.77
C ASP A 467 1.34 30.96 14.26
N PHE A 468 0.85 32.04 13.67
CA PHE A 468 0.64 32.10 12.22
C PHE A 468 1.92 32.27 11.40
N ASP A 469 3.10 32.52 12.01
CA ASP A 469 4.34 32.66 11.25
C ASP A 469 4.73 31.33 10.60
N ALA A 470 4.39 30.22 11.20
CA ALA A 470 4.65 28.90 10.64
C ALA A 470 3.82 28.66 9.36
N ILE A 471 2.52 29.02 9.33
CA ILE A 471 1.74 28.88 8.09
C ILE A 471 2.17 29.86 7.00
N ARG A 472 2.61 31.09 7.36
CA ARG A 472 3.17 32.04 6.39
C ARG A 472 4.39 31.45 5.68
N ARG A 473 5.30 30.86 6.45
CA ARG A 473 6.47 30.16 5.91
C ARG A 473 6.07 29.01 4.99
N GLU A 474 5.16 28.17 5.42
CA GLU A 474 4.73 27.00 4.65
C GLU A 474 3.96 27.42 3.38
N ALA A 475 3.16 28.48 3.45
CA ALA A 475 2.47 29.04 2.29
C ALA A 475 3.47 29.61 1.27
N TYR A 476 4.53 30.26 1.76
CA TYR A 476 5.62 30.70 0.88
C TYR A 476 6.30 29.50 0.19
N ILE A 477 6.67 28.48 0.96
CA ILE A 477 7.34 27.28 0.44
C ILE A 477 6.50 26.58 -0.62
N GLU A 478 5.20 26.41 -0.37
CA GLU A 478 4.28 25.74 -1.27
C GLU A 478 4.06 26.52 -2.57
N ARG A 479 3.97 27.82 -2.47
CA ARG A 479 3.72 28.71 -3.60
C ARG A 479 4.97 29.08 -4.42
N HIS A 480 6.15 28.83 -3.85
CA HIS A 480 7.45 29.06 -4.48
C HIS A 480 8.29 27.77 -4.43
N PRO A 481 7.92 26.77 -5.23
CA PRO A 481 8.71 25.54 -5.29
C PRO A 481 10.13 25.82 -5.79
N LEU A 482 11.09 25.01 -5.36
CA LEU A 482 12.49 25.15 -5.81
C LEU A 482 12.58 24.96 -7.33
N THR A 483 13.23 25.88 -7.98
CA THR A 483 13.51 25.81 -9.42
C THR A 483 14.90 25.24 -9.73
N GLY A 484 15.79 25.21 -8.73
CA GLY A 484 17.14 24.63 -8.82
C GLY A 484 17.16 23.10 -8.71
N ILE A 485 16.01 22.44 -8.82
CA ILE A 485 15.96 20.97 -8.83
C ILE A 485 16.00 20.47 -10.26
N GLY A 486 16.96 19.60 -10.56
CA GLY A 486 17.15 19.12 -11.91
C GLY A 486 17.94 17.81 -11.95
N LEU A 487 18.34 17.44 -13.14
CA LEU A 487 19.24 16.31 -13.37
C LEU A 487 20.68 16.83 -13.48
N SER A 488 21.58 16.23 -12.72
CA SER A 488 23.01 16.58 -12.76
C SER A 488 23.74 15.99 -13.95
N SER A 489 23.20 14.96 -14.57
CA SER A 489 23.72 14.39 -15.81
C SER A 489 22.59 14.16 -16.83
N SER A 490 22.89 14.44 -18.11
CA SER A 490 21.97 14.15 -19.21
C SER A 490 22.00 12.67 -19.56
N SER A 491 21.20 11.86 -18.89
CA SER A 491 20.74 10.61 -19.47
C SER A 491 19.50 10.95 -20.31
N ASP A 492 19.49 10.61 -21.59
CA ASP A 492 18.31 10.82 -22.45
C ASP A 492 17.07 10.06 -21.94
N ASP A 493 17.28 9.15 -21.00
CA ASP A 493 16.28 8.27 -20.38
C ASP A 493 15.72 8.80 -19.06
N ALA A 494 16.28 9.86 -18.50
CA ALA A 494 15.80 10.46 -17.25
C ALA A 494 15.27 11.87 -17.47
N LYS A 495 14.15 12.20 -16.85
CA LYS A 495 13.54 13.55 -16.91
C LYS A 495 13.23 14.05 -15.52
N CYS A 496 13.59 15.31 -15.26
CA CYS A 496 13.03 16.05 -14.12
C CYS A 496 11.65 16.59 -14.54
N LEU A 497 10.61 16.16 -13.86
CA LEU A 497 9.23 16.63 -14.07
C LEU A 497 8.93 17.86 -13.24
N GLY A 498 9.81 18.22 -12.29
CA GLY A 498 9.67 19.36 -11.40
C GLY A 498 8.75 19.07 -10.21
N TYR A 499 8.25 20.13 -9.60
CA TYR A 499 7.31 20.04 -8.50
C TYR A 499 5.91 19.75 -8.99
N ASP A 500 5.33 18.69 -8.42
CA ASP A 500 3.93 18.36 -8.60
C ASP A 500 3.11 18.95 -7.44
N PRO A 501 2.35 20.04 -7.67
CA PRO A 501 1.63 20.71 -6.60
C PRO A 501 0.44 19.92 -6.09
N LEU A 502 -0.06 18.96 -6.86
CA LEU A 502 -1.15 18.09 -6.44
C LEU A 502 -0.63 16.99 -5.51
N ALA A 503 0.43 16.31 -5.91
CA ALA A 503 1.07 15.31 -5.07
C ALA A 503 1.95 15.91 -3.97
N GLY A 504 2.40 17.16 -4.09
CA GLY A 504 3.27 17.82 -3.12
C GLY A 504 4.69 17.29 -3.07
N CYS A 505 5.20 16.76 -4.17
CA CYS A 505 6.55 16.19 -4.28
C CYS A 505 7.24 16.64 -5.57
N TYR A 506 8.57 16.48 -5.60
CA TYR A 506 9.38 16.68 -6.80
C TYR A 506 9.54 15.34 -7.51
N ARG A 507 9.22 15.31 -8.80
CA ARG A 507 9.17 14.07 -9.58
C ARG A 507 10.29 14.00 -10.60
N PHE A 508 10.88 12.83 -10.67
CA PHE A 508 11.84 12.42 -11.69
C PHE A 508 11.29 11.17 -12.38
N SER A 509 11.29 11.14 -13.70
CA SER A 509 10.94 9.92 -14.42
C SER A 509 12.16 9.31 -15.07
N VAL A 510 12.22 7.98 -15.03
CA VAL A 510 13.21 7.19 -15.76
C VAL A 510 12.47 6.40 -16.83
N ARG A 511 12.87 6.56 -18.09
CA ARG A 511 12.45 5.68 -19.17
C ARG A 511 13.62 4.81 -19.56
N GLY A 512 13.54 3.51 -19.43
CA GLY A 512 14.52 2.61 -20.00
C GLY A 512 14.28 2.42 -21.48
N SER A 513 15.01 3.13 -22.34
CA SER A 513 15.12 2.73 -23.73
C SER A 513 15.97 1.46 -23.77
N GLY A 514 15.39 0.34 -24.07
CA GLY A 514 16.12 -0.91 -24.22
C GLY A 514 16.20 -1.78 -22.98
N PHE A 515 15.30 -1.59 -22.03
CA PHE A 515 15.06 -2.58 -21.03
C PHE A 515 14.54 -3.85 -21.73
N ASN A 516 15.44 -4.79 -21.93
CA ASN A 516 15.09 -6.07 -22.54
C ASN A 516 14.95 -7.10 -21.43
N ARG A 517 13.97 -7.96 -21.50
CA ARG A 517 13.80 -9.11 -20.62
C ARG A 517 15.02 -10.02 -20.46
N ALA A 518 16.06 -9.83 -21.28
CA ALA A 518 17.37 -10.45 -21.13
C ALA A 518 18.19 -9.95 -19.92
N TYR A 519 17.63 -9.14 -19.04
CA TYR A 519 18.35 -8.56 -17.89
C TYR A 519 18.70 -9.56 -16.79
N TYR A 520 18.09 -10.71 -16.78
CA TYR A 520 18.49 -11.78 -15.87
C TYR A 520 19.96 -12.20 -16.01
N ASP A 521 20.54 -11.98 -17.19
CA ASP A 521 21.94 -12.30 -17.47
C ASP A 521 22.90 -11.12 -17.26
N MET A 522 22.41 -9.94 -16.86
CA MET A 522 23.24 -8.74 -16.78
C MET A 522 23.34 -8.23 -15.33
N PRO A 523 24.47 -8.47 -14.66
CA PRO A 523 24.64 -8.11 -13.24
C PRO A 523 24.62 -6.61 -12.95
N ASP A 524 24.66 -5.75 -13.95
CA ASP A 524 24.87 -4.30 -13.78
C ASP A 524 23.68 -3.45 -14.23
N LYS A 525 22.50 -4.03 -14.48
CA LYS A 525 21.35 -3.23 -14.89
C LYS A 525 20.57 -2.68 -13.70
N HIS A 526 20.81 -1.45 -13.46
CA HIS A 526 20.02 -0.59 -12.61
C HIS A 526 19.70 0.69 -13.41
N TYR A 527 18.62 1.35 -13.06
CA TYR A 527 18.36 2.70 -13.52
C TYR A 527 18.83 3.67 -12.46
N ALA A 528 19.56 4.67 -12.89
CA ALA A 528 20.05 5.72 -12.03
C ALA A 528 19.41 7.06 -12.41
N VAL A 529 18.83 7.71 -11.42
CA VAL A 529 18.45 9.12 -11.51
C VAL A 529 19.49 9.93 -10.75
N HIS A 530 20.25 10.77 -11.48
CA HIS A 530 21.18 11.70 -10.87
C HIS A 530 20.46 13.04 -10.68
N ALA A 531 20.12 13.36 -9.44
CA ALA A 531 19.37 14.57 -9.11
C ALA A 531 20.29 15.64 -8.54
N HIS A 532 20.11 16.86 -9.00
CA HIS A 532 20.70 18.07 -8.42
C HIS A 532 19.66 18.80 -7.57
N LEU A 533 20.04 19.20 -6.36
CA LEU A 533 19.18 19.95 -5.45
C LEU A 533 19.87 21.24 -5.03
N GLU A 534 19.11 22.34 -5.05
CA GLU A 534 19.63 23.66 -4.73
C GLU A 534 18.60 24.48 -3.95
N GLY A 535 18.99 25.02 -2.79
CA GLY A 535 18.15 25.88 -1.96
C GLY A 535 17.90 27.25 -2.61
N ASP A 536 16.85 27.96 -2.22
CA ASP A 536 16.39 29.20 -2.84
C ASP A 536 16.94 30.49 -2.20
N GLY A 537 17.76 30.36 -1.18
CA GLY A 537 18.31 31.50 -0.43
C GLY A 537 17.35 32.10 0.61
N VAL A 538 16.10 31.63 0.71
CA VAL A 538 15.06 32.25 1.56
C VAL A 538 14.76 31.40 2.80
N TYR A 539 14.30 30.17 2.60
CA TYR A 539 13.93 29.28 3.70
C TYR A 539 14.56 27.90 3.58
N ASP A 540 14.93 27.35 4.72
CA ASP A 540 15.19 25.92 4.85
C ASP A 540 13.87 25.16 4.68
N ARG A 541 13.89 24.08 3.89
CA ARG A 541 12.69 23.32 3.60
C ARG A 541 12.92 21.82 3.56
N THR A 542 11.88 21.06 3.86
CA THR A 542 11.81 19.63 3.57
C THR A 542 11.07 19.42 2.26
N ILE A 543 11.69 18.72 1.34
CA ILE A 543 11.09 18.31 0.08
C ILE A 543 10.92 16.80 0.05
N TYR A 544 9.96 16.33 -0.71
CA TYR A 544 9.77 14.90 -0.98
C TYR A 544 10.14 14.63 -2.42
N LEU A 545 10.96 13.63 -2.64
CA LEU A 545 11.41 13.19 -3.96
C LEU A 545 10.69 11.91 -4.32
N ALA A 546 10.17 11.85 -5.53
CA ALA A 546 9.54 10.68 -6.13
C ALA A 546 10.27 10.36 -7.43
N ALA A 547 11.05 9.29 -7.43
CA ALA A 547 11.66 8.78 -8.65
C ALA A 547 10.77 7.69 -9.25
N VAL A 548 10.22 7.99 -10.42
CA VAL A 548 9.20 7.19 -11.09
C VAL A 548 9.83 6.37 -12.20
N SER A 549 9.59 5.08 -12.20
CA SER A 549 9.97 4.18 -13.29
C SER A 549 8.72 3.78 -14.11
N ALA A 550 8.70 4.17 -15.36
CA ALA A 550 7.58 3.93 -16.30
C ALA A 550 7.93 2.85 -17.32
N ASN A 551 8.53 1.75 -16.92
CA ASN A 551 8.98 0.73 -17.86
C ASN A 551 8.58 -0.68 -17.49
N GLU A 552 8.55 -1.53 -18.51
CA GLU A 552 8.34 -2.97 -18.47
C GLU A 552 9.38 -3.70 -17.60
N GLY A 553 9.54 -3.33 -16.36
CA GLY A 553 10.44 -4.01 -15.44
C GLY A 553 9.95 -3.87 -14.01
N CYS A 554 10.09 -4.90 -13.24
CA CYS A 554 9.73 -4.87 -11.84
C CYS A 554 10.77 -4.10 -11.03
N LEU A 555 10.49 -2.84 -10.69
CA LEU A 555 11.24 -2.18 -9.63
C LEU A 555 11.01 -2.97 -8.34
N GLU A 556 12.07 -3.58 -7.82
CA GLU A 556 11.95 -4.40 -6.60
C GLU A 556 12.61 -3.72 -5.41
N CYS A 557 13.63 -2.91 -5.65
CA CYS A 557 14.37 -2.24 -4.60
C CYS A 557 14.89 -0.88 -5.09
N ALA A 558 15.13 0.03 -4.17
CA ALA A 558 15.80 1.28 -4.47
C ALA A 558 16.88 1.59 -3.42
N ALA A 559 17.92 2.28 -3.83
CA ALA A 559 18.98 2.77 -2.96
C ALA A 559 19.32 4.22 -3.31
N VAL A 560 19.75 4.98 -2.33
CA VAL A 560 20.17 6.38 -2.54
C VAL A 560 21.65 6.50 -2.21
N LEU A 561 22.41 7.07 -3.14
CA LEU A 561 23.85 7.29 -3.01
C LEU A 561 24.15 8.78 -2.97
N ASP A 562 25.18 9.17 -2.26
CA ASP A 562 25.74 10.53 -2.32
C ASP A 562 26.52 10.77 -3.64
N GLU A 563 27.06 11.95 -3.81
CA GLU A 563 27.87 12.33 -4.98
C GLU A 563 29.15 11.50 -5.17
N ASN A 564 29.60 10.81 -4.12
CA ASN A 564 30.77 9.92 -4.15
C ASN A 564 30.39 8.45 -4.43
N GLY A 565 29.11 8.17 -4.60
CA GLY A 565 28.56 6.83 -4.80
C GLY A 565 28.52 6.00 -3.50
N VAL A 566 28.55 6.65 -2.34
CA VAL A 566 28.40 5.99 -1.04
C VAL A 566 26.91 5.83 -0.73
N LEU A 567 26.52 4.62 -0.32
CA LEU A 567 25.14 4.31 0.07
C LEU A 567 24.74 5.12 1.30
N LEU A 568 23.66 5.89 1.18
CA LEU A 568 23.13 6.66 2.28
C LEU A 568 22.32 5.77 3.23
N PRO A 569 22.50 5.91 4.54
CA PRO A 569 21.88 5.05 5.56
C PRO A 569 20.43 5.46 5.87
N ILE A 570 19.59 5.43 4.87
CA ILE A 570 18.19 5.86 4.95
C ILE A 570 17.23 4.73 4.60
N PRO A 571 16.02 4.71 5.19
CA PRO A 571 14.94 3.88 4.68
C PRO A 571 14.56 4.32 3.27
N VAL A 572 14.44 3.36 2.37
CA VAL A 572 13.93 3.59 1.02
C VAL A 572 12.62 2.86 0.88
N GLU A 573 11.64 3.56 0.38
CA GLU A 573 10.31 3.06 0.13
C GLU A 573 10.07 2.90 -1.36
N VAL A 574 9.56 1.74 -1.75
CA VAL A 574 9.19 1.43 -3.12
C VAL A 574 7.70 1.17 -3.18
N CYS A 575 7.01 1.88 -4.05
CA CYS A 575 5.60 1.66 -4.35
C CYS A 575 5.45 1.12 -5.76
N LYS A 576 4.73 0.02 -5.91
CA LYS A 576 4.49 -0.65 -7.20
C LYS A 576 3.02 -0.67 -7.57
N ASN A 577 2.75 -0.67 -8.86
CA ASN A 577 1.43 -0.80 -9.46
C ASN A 577 0.44 0.29 -9.02
N PHE A 578 0.95 1.40 -8.54
CA PHE A 578 0.19 2.62 -8.37
C PHE A 578 0.50 3.49 -9.59
N CYS A 579 -0.39 3.47 -10.57
CA CYS A 579 -0.26 4.36 -11.71
C CYS A 579 -0.29 5.79 -11.20
N GLY A 580 0.50 6.62 -11.82
CA GLY A 580 0.54 8.05 -11.57
C GLY A 580 -0.86 8.65 -11.62
N GLU A 581 -1.00 9.83 -11.52
CA GLU A 581 -2.16 10.65 -11.31
C GLU A 581 -3.29 10.43 -12.30
N PHE A 582 -4.38 10.92 -11.98
CA PHE A 582 -5.72 11.10 -12.52
C PHE A 582 -6.00 10.84 -14.00
N GLU A 583 -5.02 10.75 -14.88
CA GLU A 583 -5.21 10.42 -16.30
C GLU A 583 -5.37 8.91 -16.52
N GLU A 584 -4.89 8.12 -15.56
CA GLU A 584 -4.95 6.66 -15.62
C GLU A 584 -5.42 6.09 -14.28
N PRO A 585 -6.00 4.88 -14.24
CA PRO A 585 -6.38 4.25 -12.98
C PRO A 585 -5.15 4.10 -12.08
N LEU A 586 -5.33 4.27 -10.75
CA LEU A 586 -4.28 4.06 -9.74
C LEU A 586 -3.59 2.71 -9.85
N PHE A 587 -4.25 1.78 -10.49
CA PHE A 587 -3.79 0.44 -10.72
C PHE A 587 -4.09 0.02 -12.14
N ASP A 588 -3.04 -0.27 -12.90
CA ASP A 588 -3.16 -0.99 -14.16
C ASP A 588 -2.67 -2.43 -13.95
N PRO A 589 -3.59 -3.42 -13.95
CA PRO A 589 -3.18 -4.81 -13.82
C PRO A 589 -2.39 -5.33 -15.01
N GLU A 590 -2.41 -4.62 -16.14
CA GLU A 590 -1.68 -4.98 -17.35
C GLU A 590 -0.29 -4.34 -17.42
N ASP A 591 -0.01 -3.30 -16.60
CA ASP A 591 1.33 -2.71 -16.45
C ASP A 591 1.91 -2.92 -15.03
N PRO A 592 2.43 -4.12 -14.76
CA PRO A 592 3.05 -4.43 -13.46
C PRO A 592 4.39 -3.72 -13.22
N ALA A 593 4.82 -2.90 -14.16
CA ALA A 593 6.17 -2.35 -14.20
C ALA A 593 6.29 -0.96 -13.56
N TYR A 594 5.17 -0.30 -13.27
CA TYR A 594 5.18 1.02 -12.67
C TYR A 594 5.65 0.94 -11.21
N GLY A 595 6.68 1.70 -10.88
CA GLY A 595 7.21 1.78 -9.52
C GLY A 595 7.72 3.18 -9.21
N GLU A 596 7.57 3.59 -7.97
CA GLU A 596 8.06 4.86 -7.46
C GLU A 596 8.89 4.62 -6.21
N ALA A 597 10.05 5.30 -6.12
CA ALA A 597 10.86 5.36 -4.91
C ALA A 597 10.70 6.73 -4.25
N TYR A 598 10.33 6.73 -2.98
CA TYR A 598 10.07 7.94 -2.20
C TYR A 598 11.02 8.12 -1.02
N PHE A 599 11.43 9.36 -0.79
CA PHE A 599 12.13 9.76 0.42
C PHE A 599 12.13 11.29 0.58
N PRO A 600 12.20 11.83 1.82
CA PRO A 600 12.32 13.24 2.08
C PRO A 600 13.77 13.70 2.11
N VAL A 601 14.01 14.95 1.72
CA VAL A 601 15.30 15.64 1.84
C VAL A 601 15.10 17.00 2.48
N SER A 602 15.90 17.34 3.47
CA SER A 602 15.96 18.70 4.02
C SER A 602 17.04 19.49 3.25
N VAL A 603 16.63 20.54 2.57
CA VAL A 603 17.52 21.42 1.84
C VAL A 603 17.55 22.76 2.56
N ARG A 604 18.73 23.18 3.02
CA ARG A 604 18.91 24.51 3.57
C ARG A 604 18.94 25.52 2.42
N LYS A 605 18.57 26.74 2.77
CA LYS A 605 18.45 27.82 1.78
C LYS A 605 19.72 28.11 0.99
N ASP A 606 20.89 27.84 1.57
CA ASP A 606 22.21 28.11 1.04
C ASP A 606 23.02 26.85 0.66
N GLU A 607 22.36 25.71 0.58
CA GLU A 607 23.00 24.44 0.22
C GLU A 607 22.69 24.04 -1.24
N ALA A 608 23.63 23.32 -1.84
CA ALA A 608 23.43 22.61 -3.10
C ALA A 608 24.23 21.30 -3.11
N GLY A 609 23.72 20.29 -3.82
CA GLY A 609 24.42 19.00 -3.94
C GLY A 609 23.72 18.04 -4.89
N ASP A 610 24.44 16.96 -5.21
CA ASP A 610 23.99 15.91 -6.13
C ASP A 610 23.78 14.59 -5.39
N LEU A 611 22.76 13.86 -5.75
CA LEU A 611 22.53 12.50 -5.29
C LEU A 611 22.16 11.56 -6.43
N THR A 612 22.29 10.28 -6.21
CA THR A 612 21.88 9.25 -7.16
C THR A 612 20.84 8.35 -6.53
N ILE A 613 19.69 8.24 -7.19
CA ILE A 613 18.64 7.27 -6.82
C ILE A 613 18.80 6.09 -7.78
N LEU A 614 19.15 4.93 -7.23
CA LEU A 614 19.24 3.67 -7.97
C LEU A 614 17.91 2.93 -7.89
N HIS A 615 17.36 2.63 -9.04
CA HIS A 615 16.24 1.71 -9.18
C HIS A 615 16.80 0.34 -9.53
N LEU A 616 16.62 -0.60 -8.62
CA LEU A 616 17.13 -1.96 -8.74
C LEU A 616 15.99 -2.89 -9.13
N TYR A 617 16.16 -3.57 -10.23
CA TYR A 617 15.26 -4.64 -10.65
C TYR A 617 15.73 -5.96 -10.06
N GLN A 618 14.83 -6.93 -10.03
CA GLN A 618 15.14 -8.30 -9.61
C GLN A 618 16.47 -8.76 -10.17
N ASN A 619 17.51 -8.67 -9.38
CA ASN A 619 18.88 -8.97 -9.83
C ASN A 619 19.43 -10.29 -9.29
N TRP A 620 18.68 -10.96 -8.46
CA TRP A 620 18.84 -12.34 -8.06
C TRP A 620 20.27 -12.70 -7.65
N GLY A 621 20.82 -12.00 -6.69
CA GLY A 621 22.12 -12.27 -6.15
C GLY A 621 23.31 -11.69 -6.91
N LYS A 622 23.06 -10.84 -7.91
CA LYS A 622 24.14 -10.32 -8.76
C LYS A 622 24.51 -8.85 -8.46
N TYR A 623 23.73 -8.16 -7.65
CA TYR A 623 24.03 -6.76 -7.33
C TYR A 623 24.93 -6.66 -6.10
N PRO A 624 26.00 -5.85 -6.16
CA PRO A 624 27.02 -5.84 -5.10
C PRO A 624 26.56 -5.14 -3.80
N LEU A 625 25.57 -4.24 -3.88
CA LEU A 625 25.03 -3.55 -2.71
C LEU A 625 23.90 -4.35 -2.08
N LYS A 626 23.87 -4.41 -0.76
CA LYS A 626 22.76 -4.94 0.02
C LYS A 626 21.89 -3.78 0.52
N GLN A 627 20.65 -3.81 0.09
CA GLN A 627 19.64 -2.84 0.52
C GLN A 627 18.33 -3.59 0.74
N LEU A 628 17.81 -3.49 1.94
CA LEU A 628 16.45 -3.93 2.28
C LEU A 628 15.54 -2.72 2.17
N SER A 629 14.60 -2.78 1.25
CA SER A 629 13.63 -1.71 1.02
C SER A 629 12.26 -2.15 1.50
N SER A 630 11.51 -1.24 2.09
CA SER A 630 10.08 -1.46 2.22
C SER A 630 9.43 -1.40 0.85
N ILE A 631 8.50 -2.28 0.62
CA ILE A 631 7.72 -2.31 -0.61
C ILE A 631 6.25 -2.29 -0.27
N ALA A 632 5.51 -1.43 -0.94
CA ALA A 632 4.07 -1.45 -0.95
C ALA A 632 3.58 -1.59 -2.39
N PHE A 633 2.64 -2.48 -2.65
CA PHE A 633 2.04 -2.59 -3.96
C PHE A 633 0.57 -2.92 -3.89
N HIS A 634 -0.16 -2.45 -4.87
CA HIS A 634 -1.58 -2.67 -5.02
C HIS A 634 -1.84 -3.84 -5.96
N ILE A 635 -2.70 -4.75 -5.54
CA ILE A 635 -3.20 -5.85 -6.35
C ILE A 635 -4.73 -5.81 -6.32
N PRO A 636 -5.43 -6.11 -7.42
CA PRO A 636 -6.89 -5.96 -7.50
C PRO A 636 -7.68 -6.64 -6.39
N TYR A 637 -7.15 -7.73 -5.85
CA TYR A 637 -7.83 -8.53 -4.83
C TYR A 637 -7.35 -8.27 -3.40
N TYR A 638 -6.22 -7.59 -3.22
CA TYR A 638 -5.59 -7.43 -1.90
C TYR A 638 -5.52 -5.98 -1.43
N HIS A 639 -6.07 -5.05 -2.18
CA HIS A 639 -6.01 -3.61 -1.93
C HIS A 639 -4.58 -3.09 -1.71
N LEU A 640 -3.90 -3.55 -0.68
CA LEU A 640 -2.53 -3.18 -0.37
C LEU A 640 -1.75 -4.38 0.14
N SER A 641 -0.56 -4.56 -0.36
CA SER A 641 0.43 -5.49 0.19
C SER A 641 1.66 -4.71 0.63
N VAL A 642 2.16 -5.02 1.81
CA VAL A 642 3.34 -4.39 2.41
C VAL A 642 4.34 -5.46 2.82
N GLY A 643 5.60 -5.22 2.56
CA GLY A 643 6.65 -6.17 2.92
C GLY A 643 8.04 -5.61 2.73
N VAL A 644 8.99 -6.50 2.59
CA VAL A 644 10.40 -6.19 2.40
C VAL A 644 10.90 -6.81 1.10
N THR A 645 11.70 -6.05 0.38
CA THR A 645 12.50 -6.57 -0.73
C THR A 645 13.97 -6.33 -0.46
N GLU A 646 14.79 -7.20 -0.96
CA GLU A 646 16.23 -7.05 -0.96
C GLU A 646 16.73 -6.91 -2.40
N THR A 647 17.89 -6.31 -2.61
CA THR A 647 18.51 -6.17 -3.93
C THR A 647 18.61 -7.47 -4.71
N ASN A 648 18.52 -8.61 -4.07
CA ASN A 648 18.71 -9.92 -4.66
C ASN A 648 17.48 -10.82 -4.64
N CYS A 649 16.44 -10.49 -3.87
CA CYS A 649 15.24 -11.33 -3.76
C CYS A 649 14.01 -10.53 -3.31
N ILE A 650 12.85 -11.17 -3.40
CA ILE A 650 11.63 -10.71 -2.75
C ILE A 650 11.50 -11.45 -1.43
N ALA A 651 11.58 -10.69 -0.35
CA ALA A 651 11.26 -11.19 0.98
C ALA A 651 9.74 -11.29 1.18
N PRO A 652 9.28 -11.97 2.22
CA PRO A 652 7.87 -12.06 2.53
C PRO A 652 7.23 -10.68 2.72
N TYR A 653 6.01 -10.52 2.23
CA TYR A 653 5.24 -9.30 2.44
C TYR A 653 3.81 -9.60 2.91
N PHE A 654 3.26 -8.66 3.67
CA PHE A 654 1.94 -8.76 4.26
C PHE A 654 0.87 -8.19 3.34
N VAL A 655 -0.32 -8.75 3.42
CA VAL A 655 -1.52 -8.14 2.86
C VAL A 655 -2.21 -7.28 3.91
N PHE A 656 -2.42 -6.03 3.57
CA PHE A 656 -3.15 -5.07 4.38
C PHE A 656 -4.51 -4.79 3.73
N GLY A 657 -5.52 -5.50 4.14
CA GLY A 657 -6.86 -5.41 3.54
C GLY A 657 -7.79 -6.50 4.06
N LYS A 658 -8.85 -6.76 3.34
CA LYS A 658 -9.88 -7.74 3.72
C LYS A 658 -9.52 -9.20 3.45
N ASP A 659 -8.41 -9.48 2.80
CA ASP A 659 -8.16 -10.81 2.31
C ASP A 659 -7.58 -11.74 3.36
N ALA A 660 -7.98 -12.99 3.27
CA ALA A 660 -7.51 -14.08 4.13
C ALA A 660 -6.02 -14.42 3.94
N TRP A 661 -5.34 -13.82 2.96
CA TRP A 661 -3.97 -14.15 2.64
C TRP A 661 -3.03 -13.12 3.24
N THR A 662 -2.22 -13.54 4.17
CA THR A 662 -1.34 -12.64 4.91
C THR A 662 0.07 -12.57 4.33
N LEU A 663 0.52 -13.62 3.64
CA LEU A 663 1.78 -13.63 2.89
C LEU A 663 1.55 -14.31 1.53
N PRO A 664 1.17 -13.56 0.50
CA PRO A 664 0.82 -14.16 -0.79
C PRO A 664 2.01 -14.56 -1.64
N ASP A 665 3.19 -14.05 -1.37
CA ASP A 665 4.42 -14.33 -2.11
C ASP A 665 5.65 -14.20 -1.22
N PHE A 666 6.59 -15.15 -1.33
CA PHE A 666 7.92 -15.09 -0.75
C PHE A 666 8.88 -15.97 -1.56
N ARG A 667 10.10 -15.49 -1.76
CA ARG A 667 11.05 -16.07 -2.67
C ARG A 667 12.43 -16.15 -2.06
N ALA A 668 13.22 -17.17 -2.46
CA ALA A 668 14.54 -17.39 -1.93
C ALA A 668 15.60 -16.46 -2.51
N ASN A 669 16.61 -16.16 -1.70
CA ASN A 669 17.79 -15.42 -2.12
C ASN A 669 18.73 -16.27 -2.98
N SER A 670 18.96 -17.53 -2.62
CA SER A 670 19.89 -18.41 -3.29
C SER A 670 19.21 -19.37 -4.27
N ALA A 671 19.01 -18.94 -5.49
CA ALA A 671 18.56 -19.83 -6.56
C ALA A 671 19.59 -19.82 -7.71
N PRO A 672 20.41 -20.87 -7.85
CA PRO A 672 21.58 -20.84 -8.74
C PRO A 672 21.26 -20.77 -10.24
N LEU A 673 20.02 -21.01 -10.63
CA LEU A 673 19.60 -21.02 -12.04
C LEU A 673 18.75 -19.82 -12.45
N TRP A 674 18.71 -18.79 -11.65
CA TRP A 674 17.93 -17.60 -11.95
C TRP A 674 18.31 -16.93 -13.28
N SER A 675 19.56 -17.04 -13.68
CA SER A 675 20.03 -16.51 -14.96
C SER A 675 19.44 -17.20 -16.19
N THR A 676 18.95 -18.43 -16.04
CA THR A 676 18.50 -19.26 -17.17
C THR A 676 17.00 -19.53 -17.17
N GLN A 677 16.35 -19.34 -16.01
CA GLN A 677 14.93 -19.57 -15.82
C GLN A 677 14.28 -18.31 -15.24
N PRO A 678 13.58 -17.54 -16.06
CA PRO A 678 12.92 -16.32 -15.60
C PRO A 678 11.67 -16.58 -14.74
N GLN A 679 11.38 -17.80 -14.39
CA GLN A 679 10.22 -18.16 -13.57
C GLN A 679 10.63 -18.20 -12.10
N HIS A 680 10.50 -17.08 -11.45
CA HIS A 680 10.60 -16.96 -10.02
C HIS A 680 9.33 -17.45 -9.39
N THR A 681 9.26 -18.74 -9.16
CA THR A 681 8.11 -19.34 -8.50
C THR A 681 8.15 -18.93 -7.03
N SER A 682 7.09 -18.34 -6.54
CA SER A 682 6.86 -18.20 -5.11
C SER A 682 6.97 -19.54 -4.42
N ALA A 683 7.51 -19.59 -3.20
CA ALA A 683 7.51 -20.80 -2.39
C ALA A 683 6.08 -21.25 -2.04
N GLY A 684 5.14 -20.34 -1.99
CA GLY A 684 3.74 -20.62 -1.67
C GLY A 684 3.05 -19.40 -1.05
N ARG A 685 2.06 -19.67 -0.23
CA ARG A 685 1.33 -18.69 0.57
C ARG A 685 1.38 -19.08 2.03
N LEU A 686 1.28 -18.12 2.91
CA LEU A 686 1.14 -18.32 4.33
C LEU A 686 -0.06 -17.54 4.85
N TYR A 687 -0.92 -18.23 5.57
CA TYR A 687 -2.05 -17.64 6.28
C TYR A 687 -1.70 -17.55 7.76
N PHE A 688 -2.02 -16.44 8.39
CA PHE A 688 -1.84 -16.25 9.83
C PHE A 688 -3.14 -16.49 10.54
N LEU A 689 -3.09 -17.20 11.65
CA LEU A 689 -4.18 -17.38 12.58
C LEU A 689 -5.53 -17.74 11.92
N GLU A 690 -5.72 -19.01 11.72
CA GLU A 690 -7.00 -19.57 11.28
C GLU A 690 -7.50 -20.57 12.31
N TYR A 691 -8.79 -20.58 12.55
CA TYR A 691 -9.41 -21.60 13.41
C TYR A 691 -10.85 -21.86 13.06
N THR A 692 -11.33 -23.04 13.49
CA THR A 692 -12.75 -23.40 13.51
C THR A 692 -13.09 -23.85 14.91
N ASP A 693 -14.05 -23.22 15.57
CA ASP A 693 -14.42 -23.57 16.93
C ASP A 693 -15.32 -24.84 17.01
N ALA A 694 -15.57 -25.34 18.20
CA ALA A 694 -16.39 -26.53 18.43
C ALA A 694 -17.87 -26.35 17.99
N GLU A 695 -18.32 -25.14 17.75
CA GLU A 695 -19.63 -24.80 17.21
C GLU A 695 -19.63 -24.81 15.68
N GLY A 696 -18.47 -24.99 15.06
CA GLY A 696 -18.27 -25.00 13.61
C GLY A 696 -18.14 -23.59 13.01
N CYS A 697 -17.95 -22.55 13.84
CA CYS A 697 -17.70 -21.20 13.36
C CYS A 697 -16.22 -21.05 12.99
N SER A 698 -15.95 -20.81 11.73
CA SER A 698 -14.58 -20.53 11.25
C SER A 698 -14.26 -19.06 11.39
N SER A 699 -13.03 -18.77 11.79
CA SER A 699 -12.50 -17.42 11.92
C SER A 699 -11.11 -17.31 11.28
N LYS A 700 -10.83 -16.17 10.71
CA LYS A 700 -9.57 -15.78 10.09
C LYS A 700 -9.08 -14.48 10.70
N SER A 701 -7.79 -14.21 10.60
CA SER A 701 -7.27 -12.92 11.01
C SER A 701 -7.45 -11.87 9.91
N GLU A 702 -7.85 -10.68 10.32
CA GLU A 702 -7.90 -9.49 9.48
C GLU A 702 -6.91 -8.43 9.98
N SER A 703 -6.15 -7.88 9.05
CA SER A 703 -5.17 -6.83 9.34
C SER A 703 -5.89 -5.54 9.77
N GLN A 704 -5.47 -4.96 10.89
CA GLN A 704 -6.02 -3.73 11.45
C GLN A 704 -5.10 -2.53 11.23
N SER A 705 -3.79 -2.76 11.29
CA SER A 705 -2.78 -1.73 11.06
C SER A 705 -1.50 -2.31 10.50
N ALA A 706 -0.73 -1.47 9.85
CA ALA A 706 0.63 -1.76 9.41
C ALA A 706 1.54 -0.60 9.75
N GLN A 707 2.76 -0.92 10.19
CA GLN A 707 3.80 0.06 10.48
C GLN A 707 5.14 -0.43 9.97
N ILE A 708 5.77 0.36 9.10
CA ILE A 708 7.15 0.14 8.69
C ILE A 708 8.05 0.90 9.68
N VAL A 709 8.84 0.16 10.46
CA VAL A 709 9.71 0.73 11.50
C VAL A 709 11.09 1.05 10.94
N SER A 710 11.57 0.22 10.04
CA SER A 710 12.88 0.38 9.41
C SER A 710 12.93 -0.28 8.03
N ALA A 711 13.74 0.28 7.15
CA ALA A 711 14.24 -0.34 5.94
C ALA A 711 15.61 0.25 5.62
N GLY A 712 16.55 -0.54 5.13
CA GLY A 712 17.90 -0.05 4.84
C GLY A 712 18.90 -1.19 4.65
N PRO A 713 20.21 -0.88 4.61
CA PRO A 713 21.24 -1.87 4.27
C PRO A 713 21.53 -2.89 5.37
N VAL A 714 20.99 -2.70 6.58
CA VAL A 714 21.30 -3.56 7.73
C VAL A 714 20.12 -4.43 8.11
N TYR A 715 18.95 -3.80 8.36
CA TYR A 715 17.73 -4.55 8.66
C TYR A 715 16.47 -3.80 8.26
N ALA A 716 15.42 -4.55 8.04
CA ALA A 716 14.06 -4.05 7.89
C ALA A 716 13.17 -4.62 9.00
N ASP A 717 12.18 -3.84 9.41
CA ASP A 717 11.29 -4.17 10.51
C ASP A 717 9.88 -3.62 10.23
N ILE A 718 8.89 -4.51 10.24
CA ILE A 718 7.49 -4.18 9.98
C ILE A 718 6.65 -4.80 11.10
N THR A 719 5.72 -4.04 11.63
CA THR A 719 4.76 -4.52 12.62
C THR A 719 3.35 -4.48 12.02
N MET A 720 2.58 -5.51 12.26
CA MET A 720 1.20 -5.65 11.82
C MET A 720 0.32 -6.06 13.00
N ASP A 721 -0.79 -5.35 13.17
CA ASP A 721 -1.87 -5.74 14.09
C ASP A 721 -2.96 -6.48 13.32
N TYR A 722 -3.42 -7.59 13.87
CA TYR A 722 -4.53 -8.40 13.37
C TYR A 722 -5.59 -8.58 14.43
N LEU A 723 -6.81 -8.72 13.99
CA LEU A 723 -7.93 -9.16 14.83
C LEU A 723 -8.63 -10.31 14.08
N SER A 724 -9.04 -11.35 14.78
CA SER A 724 -9.93 -12.35 14.17
C SER A 724 -11.25 -11.70 13.76
N ASP A 725 -11.84 -12.12 12.65
CA ASP A 725 -13.07 -11.54 12.11
C ASP A 725 -14.26 -11.66 13.07
N ASP A 726 -14.21 -12.63 14.00
CA ASP A 726 -15.14 -12.78 15.11
C ASP A 726 -14.78 -11.96 16.36
N GLY A 727 -13.66 -11.23 16.34
CA GLY A 727 -13.20 -10.35 17.42
C GLY A 727 -12.67 -11.06 18.67
N ARG A 728 -12.45 -12.38 18.65
CA ARG A 728 -12.08 -13.17 19.84
C ARG A 728 -10.58 -13.32 20.08
N ILE A 729 -9.74 -13.12 19.05
CA ILE A 729 -8.26 -13.14 19.19
C ILE A 729 -7.67 -11.89 18.54
N ARG A 730 -6.84 -11.19 19.29
CA ARG A 730 -5.95 -10.17 18.76
C ARG A 730 -4.55 -10.74 18.57
N ALA A 731 -3.91 -10.40 17.45
CA ALA A 731 -2.56 -10.82 17.14
C ALA A 731 -1.69 -9.64 16.73
N VAL A 732 -0.44 -9.61 17.19
CA VAL A 732 0.59 -8.70 16.71
C VAL A 732 1.69 -9.53 16.10
N TYR A 733 2.02 -9.25 14.83
CA TYR A 733 3.13 -9.86 14.11
C TYR A 733 4.20 -8.81 13.86
N ARG A 734 5.39 -9.05 14.36
CA ARG A 734 6.56 -8.25 14.04
C ARG A 734 7.45 -9.07 13.11
N HIS A 735 7.63 -8.58 11.91
CA HIS A 735 8.50 -9.11 10.88
C HIS A 735 9.82 -8.38 10.90
N THR A 736 10.91 -9.10 11.11
CA THR A 736 12.25 -8.53 11.02
C THR A 736 13.08 -9.34 10.04
N GLU A 737 13.75 -8.64 9.15
CA GLU A 737 14.70 -9.20 8.21
C GLU A 737 16.04 -8.50 8.35
N THR A 738 17.12 -9.28 8.31
CA THR A 738 18.49 -8.77 8.35
C THR A 738 19.23 -9.21 7.09
N ALA A 739 20.14 -8.38 6.61
CA ALA A 739 21.00 -8.78 5.48
C ALA A 739 21.76 -10.07 5.80
N GLN A 740 21.78 -11.02 4.87
CA GLN A 740 22.42 -12.32 5.02
C GLN A 740 23.29 -12.66 3.81
N THR A 741 24.33 -13.47 4.01
CA THR A 741 25.22 -13.95 2.94
C THR A 741 24.69 -15.21 2.25
N ASP A 742 23.78 -15.91 2.91
CA ASP A 742 23.15 -17.14 2.43
C ASP A 742 21.63 -16.95 2.19
N GLU A 743 20.79 -17.77 2.79
CA GLU A 743 19.33 -17.69 2.66
C GLU A 743 18.75 -16.58 3.54
N ASN A 744 17.75 -15.87 3.04
CA ASN A 744 17.02 -14.89 3.81
C ASN A 744 16.30 -15.56 4.98
N ARG A 745 16.40 -14.94 6.13
CA ARG A 745 15.78 -15.37 7.38
C ARG A 745 14.83 -14.31 7.86
N THR A 746 13.55 -14.57 7.69
CA THR A 746 12.55 -13.68 8.23
C THR A 746 12.19 -14.12 9.64
N TYR A 747 12.49 -13.28 10.61
CA TYR A 747 12.16 -13.51 12.01
C TYR A 747 10.79 -12.91 12.30
N TYR A 748 9.88 -13.73 12.79
CA TYR A 748 8.58 -13.28 13.30
C TYR A 748 8.56 -13.40 14.81
N HIS A 749 8.24 -12.27 15.47
CA HIS A 749 7.74 -12.29 16.83
C HIS A 749 6.22 -12.11 16.78
N ILE A 750 5.49 -13.05 17.41
CA ILE A 750 4.05 -13.15 17.35
C ILE A 750 3.51 -13.13 18.77
N GLY A 751 2.66 -12.15 19.06
CA GLY A 751 1.90 -12.07 20.29
C GLY A 751 0.42 -12.27 19.99
N LEU A 752 -0.20 -13.31 20.57
CA LEU A 752 -1.64 -13.52 20.53
C LEU A 752 -2.25 -13.25 21.91
N GLU A 753 -3.39 -12.58 21.95
CA GLU A 753 -4.20 -12.37 23.14
C GLU A 753 -5.63 -12.82 22.87
N VAL A 754 -6.13 -13.75 23.73
CA VAL A 754 -7.51 -14.25 23.64
C VAL A 754 -8.45 -13.25 24.34
N LEU A 755 -9.37 -12.68 23.60
CA LEU A 755 -10.31 -11.66 24.05
C LEU A 755 -11.67 -12.24 24.48
N GLY A 756 -11.98 -13.47 24.06
CA GLY A 756 -13.18 -14.21 24.42
C GLY A 756 -12.92 -15.71 24.46
N ASP A 757 -13.67 -16.47 25.26
CA ASP A 757 -13.51 -17.92 25.35
C ASP A 757 -13.81 -18.61 24.01
N ILE A 758 -12.98 -19.59 23.61
CA ILE A 758 -13.11 -20.36 22.37
C ILE A 758 -12.85 -21.81 22.65
N SER A 759 -13.80 -22.68 22.36
CA SER A 759 -13.68 -24.15 22.56
C SER A 759 -13.34 -24.83 21.22
N PHE A 760 -12.53 -25.88 21.30
CA PHE A 760 -12.10 -26.70 20.17
C PHE A 760 -12.35 -28.18 20.47
N ASP A 761 -12.80 -28.94 19.49
CA ASP A 761 -12.94 -30.40 19.56
C ASP A 761 -11.58 -31.10 19.38
N ASP A 762 -10.75 -30.60 18.49
CA ASP A 762 -9.37 -31.10 18.28
C ASP A 762 -8.44 -29.95 17.86
N PHE A 763 -7.81 -29.29 18.81
CA PHE A 763 -6.97 -28.12 18.60
C PHE A 763 -5.88 -28.32 17.53
N ARG A 764 -5.37 -29.55 17.40
CA ARG A 764 -4.34 -29.89 16.37
C ARG A 764 -4.80 -29.62 14.95
N ARG A 765 -6.11 -29.72 14.69
CA ARG A 765 -6.74 -29.59 13.37
C ARG A 765 -7.51 -28.30 13.21
N ASP A 766 -8.07 -27.84 14.33
CA ASP A 766 -9.06 -26.77 14.33
C ASP A 766 -8.45 -25.39 14.60
N PHE A 767 -7.16 -25.33 14.98
CA PHE A 767 -6.41 -24.10 15.22
C PHE A 767 -5.08 -24.13 14.50
N ALA A 768 -4.71 -23.03 13.86
CA ALA A 768 -3.43 -22.86 13.20
C ALA A 768 -2.81 -21.48 13.52
N PHE A 769 -1.60 -21.48 14.06
CA PHE A 769 -0.79 -20.27 14.10
C PHE A 769 -0.42 -19.80 12.69
N PHE A 770 -0.12 -20.76 11.83
CA PHE A 770 0.22 -20.59 10.43
C PHE A 770 -0.31 -21.76 9.62
N THR A 771 -0.81 -21.44 8.44
CA THR A 771 -1.13 -22.43 7.41
C THR A 771 -0.32 -22.12 6.16
N PHE A 772 0.57 -23.01 5.79
CA PHE A 772 1.30 -22.97 4.54
C PHE A 772 0.48 -23.62 3.42
N ASP A 773 0.42 -22.97 2.28
CA ASP A 773 -0.19 -23.46 1.05
C ASP A 773 0.81 -23.38 -0.11
N GLY A 774 1.25 -24.53 -0.60
CA GLY A 774 2.18 -24.67 -1.72
C GLY A 774 1.57 -24.41 -3.11
N ARG A 775 0.61 -23.51 -3.22
CA ARG A 775 -0.27 -23.24 -4.38
C ARG A 775 0.38 -23.33 -5.76
N ALA A 776 1.58 -22.81 -5.92
CA ALA A 776 2.27 -22.80 -7.21
C ALA A 776 3.13 -24.06 -7.45
N VAL A 777 3.38 -24.84 -6.41
CA VAL A 777 4.32 -25.94 -6.43
C VAL A 777 3.80 -27.10 -5.60
N ARG A 778 3.71 -28.28 -6.21
CA ARG A 778 3.53 -29.54 -5.48
C ARG A 778 4.91 -30.03 -5.05
N TYR A 779 5.19 -29.99 -3.75
CA TYR A 779 6.40 -30.54 -3.15
C TYR A 779 6.28 -32.05 -3.00
N ASP A 780 7.38 -32.77 -3.21
CA ASP A 780 7.43 -34.23 -3.09
C ASP A 780 8.13 -34.72 -1.83
N LYS A 781 8.74 -33.80 -1.07
CA LYS A 781 9.43 -34.09 0.19
C LYS A 781 8.91 -33.21 1.31
N LEU A 782 8.85 -33.83 2.48
CA LEU A 782 8.62 -33.20 3.78
C LEU A 782 9.78 -33.57 4.70
N GLY A 783 10.51 -32.56 5.16
CA GLY A 783 11.48 -32.67 6.24
C GLY A 783 10.90 -32.18 7.55
N TYR A 784 11.28 -32.74 8.67
CA TYR A 784 10.84 -32.25 10.00
C TYR A 784 11.71 -32.82 11.11
N LEU A 785 11.60 -32.23 12.29
CA LEU A 785 12.20 -32.81 13.51
C LEU A 785 11.21 -33.82 14.09
N ASP A 786 11.59 -35.11 14.15
CA ASP A 786 10.73 -36.15 14.68
C ASP A 786 10.64 -36.11 16.22
N GLU A 787 9.74 -36.88 16.81
CA GLU A 787 9.53 -36.95 18.27
C GLU A 787 10.78 -37.32 19.08
N SER A 788 11.76 -37.98 18.45
CA SER A 788 13.04 -38.30 19.09
C SER A 788 14.04 -37.12 19.08
N GLY A 789 13.70 -36.02 18.40
CA GLY A 789 14.59 -34.89 18.16
C GLY A 789 15.56 -35.14 16.99
N ALA A 790 15.35 -36.17 16.17
CA ALA A 790 16.17 -36.42 14.99
C ALA A 790 15.56 -35.84 13.71
N PRO A 791 16.37 -35.29 12.78
CA PRO A 791 15.87 -34.88 11.48
C PRO A 791 15.34 -36.08 10.67
N ALA A 792 14.09 -35.99 10.27
CA ALA A 792 13.39 -36.97 9.43
C ALA A 792 13.08 -36.37 8.06
N VAL A 793 13.07 -37.19 7.03
CA VAL A 793 12.66 -36.82 5.67
C VAL A 793 11.81 -37.92 5.07
N GLU A 794 10.68 -37.57 4.52
CA GLU A 794 9.79 -38.50 3.85
C GLU A 794 9.16 -37.90 2.58
N ASN A 795 8.46 -38.75 1.82
CA ASN A 795 7.68 -38.26 0.68
C ASN A 795 6.36 -37.70 1.20
N THR A 796 5.93 -36.60 0.60
CA THR A 796 4.58 -36.06 0.88
C THR A 796 3.52 -37.03 0.33
N GLU A 797 2.46 -37.23 1.10
CA GLU A 797 1.35 -38.13 0.74
C GLU A 797 0.08 -37.32 0.46
N VAL A 798 -0.83 -37.90 -0.30
CA VAL A 798 -2.18 -37.33 -0.47
C VAL A 798 -3.05 -37.79 0.72
N GLY A 799 -3.66 -36.87 1.39
CA GLY A 799 -4.50 -37.14 2.56
C GLY A 799 -4.26 -36.15 3.69
N GLU A 800 -4.75 -36.52 4.86
CA GLU A 800 -4.63 -35.73 6.09
C GLU A 800 -3.92 -36.53 7.16
N ARG A 801 -3.01 -35.89 7.87
CA ARG A 801 -2.31 -36.47 9.02
C ARG A 801 -1.80 -35.43 10.00
N VAL A 802 -1.65 -35.84 11.25
CA VAL A 802 -1.01 -35.02 12.29
C VAL A 802 0.39 -35.62 12.55
N ILE A 803 1.39 -34.79 12.49
CA ILE A 803 2.79 -35.14 12.78
C ILE A 803 3.19 -34.38 14.04
N VAL A 804 3.52 -35.12 15.11
CA VAL A 804 4.06 -34.53 16.34
C VAL A 804 5.51 -34.17 16.11
N LEU A 805 5.88 -32.93 16.34
CA LEU A 805 7.24 -32.42 16.13
C LEU A 805 8.08 -32.60 17.41
N GLY A 806 9.39 -32.71 17.23
CA GLY A 806 10.36 -32.77 18.35
C GLY A 806 10.28 -31.54 19.25
N GLU A 807 10.75 -31.67 20.49
CA GLU A 807 10.62 -30.59 21.51
C GLU A 807 11.62 -29.44 21.31
N ASP A 808 12.84 -29.74 20.89
CA ASP A 808 13.93 -28.78 20.83
C ASP A 808 13.94 -28.02 19.49
N HIS A 809 13.43 -26.80 19.47
CA HIS A 809 13.35 -25.96 18.28
C HIS A 809 12.82 -26.71 17.05
N PRO A 810 11.53 -27.13 17.07
CA PRO A 810 10.95 -27.90 16.00
C PRO A 810 10.91 -27.12 14.68
N TYR A 811 11.02 -27.87 13.58
CA TYR A 811 10.86 -27.33 12.25
C TYR A 811 10.12 -28.32 11.36
N TYR A 812 9.58 -27.79 10.25
CA TYR A 812 9.20 -28.58 9.10
C TYR A 812 9.56 -27.83 7.81
N ASP A 813 9.82 -28.56 6.73
CA ASP A 813 10.15 -28.01 5.42
C ASP A 813 9.52 -28.80 4.28
N TYR A 814 9.00 -28.08 3.31
CA TYR A 814 8.50 -28.62 2.05
C TYR A 814 9.47 -28.31 0.92
N TYR A 815 9.88 -29.34 0.16
CA TYR A 815 10.82 -29.13 -0.93
C TYR A 815 10.67 -30.14 -2.08
N LYS A 816 11.30 -29.86 -3.21
CA LYS A 816 11.41 -30.76 -4.35
C LYS A 816 12.75 -31.49 -4.32
N GLY A 817 12.68 -32.80 -4.20
CA GLY A 817 13.86 -33.67 -4.01
C GLY A 817 14.83 -33.72 -5.19
N ASN A 818 14.40 -33.48 -6.41
CA ASN A 818 15.17 -33.66 -7.62
C ASN A 818 15.15 -32.46 -8.59
N VAL A 819 14.77 -31.31 -8.14
CA VAL A 819 14.64 -30.10 -8.99
C VAL A 819 15.66 -29.07 -8.54
N THR A 820 16.41 -28.53 -9.49
CA THR A 820 17.50 -27.57 -9.25
C THR A 820 17.04 -26.11 -9.29
N ASP A 821 15.79 -25.87 -9.62
CA ASP A 821 15.21 -24.54 -9.87
C ASP A 821 13.94 -24.26 -9.06
N SER A 822 13.72 -24.95 -7.95
CA SER A 822 12.57 -24.73 -7.10
C SER A 822 12.90 -23.80 -5.93
N VAL A 823 11.95 -22.96 -5.56
CA VAL A 823 11.92 -22.31 -4.27
C VAL A 823 11.19 -23.23 -3.30
N ASN A 824 11.78 -23.45 -2.15
CA ASN A 824 11.33 -24.34 -1.09
C ASN A 824 10.95 -23.51 0.13
N PHE A 825 10.27 -24.13 1.08
CA PHE A 825 9.73 -23.47 2.26
C PHE A 825 10.11 -24.22 3.52
N ALA A 826 10.55 -23.51 4.56
CA ALA A 826 10.67 -24.05 5.90
C ALA A 826 10.16 -23.07 6.96
N LEU A 827 9.67 -23.62 8.05
CA LEU A 827 9.30 -22.91 9.26
C LEU A 827 10.02 -23.55 10.45
N ILE A 828 10.69 -22.71 11.26
CA ILE A 828 11.44 -23.13 12.45
C ILE A 828 10.90 -22.39 13.66
N VAL A 829 10.54 -23.09 14.75
CA VAL A 829 10.15 -22.48 16.01
C VAL A 829 11.40 -22.19 16.85
N ARG A 830 11.67 -20.92 17.14
CA ARG A 830 12.80 -20.48 17.97
C ARG A 830 12.50 -20.56 19.46
N SER A 831 11.35 -20.03 19.85
CA SER A 831 10.91 -20.01 21.23
C SER A 831 9.38 -19.90 21.28
N ALA A 832 8.81 -20.32 22.39
CA ALA A 832 7.40 -20.16 22.66
C ALA A 832 7.17 -19.98 24.18
N ALA A 833 6.25 -19.09 24.52
CA ALA A 833 5.71 -18.90 25.85
C ALA A 833 4.18 -18.84 25.73
N LEU A 834 3.52 -19.91 26.14
CA LEU A 834 2.11 -20.13 25.83
C LEU A 834 1.30 -20.32 27.10
N THR A 835 0.11 -19.72 27.15
CA THR A 835 -0.92 -19.96 28.12
C THR A 835 -2.16 -20.49 27.42
N VAL A 836 -2.65 -21.63 27.78
CA VAL A 836 -3.80 -22.32 27.18
C VAL A 836 -4.76 -22.76 28.28
N GLY A 837 -6.01 -22.35 28.22
CA GLY A 837 -7.02 -22.67 29.22
C GLY A 837 -6.76 -22.04 30.59
N GLY A 838 -5.96 -20.97 30.67
CA GLY A 838 -5.54 -20.29 31.88
C GLY A 838 -4.27 -20.87 32.55
N GLU A 839 -3.64 -21.86 31.95
CA GLU A 839 -2.45 -22.52 32.49
C GLU A 839 -1.28 -22.45 31.50
N PRO A 840 -0.02 -22.37 31.96
CA PRO A 840 1.14 -22.47 31.09
C PRO A 840 1.15 -23.77 30.29
N TYR A 841 1.47 -23.70 29.01
CA TYR A 841 1.60 -24.85 28.13
C TYR A 841 3.07 -25.03 27.73
N ASP A 842 3.63 -26.20 28.06
CA ASP A 842 4.99 -26.63 27.76
C ASP A 842 5.04 -27.88 26.86
N GLY A 843 3.91 -28.17 26.18
CA GLY A 843 3.78 -29.34 25.30
C GLY A 843 4.38 -29.11 23.91
N ARG A 844 4.11 -30.05 23.03
CA ARG A 844 4.68 -30.10 21.68
C ARG A 844 3.88 -29.34 20.65
N PHE A 845 4.57 -28.94 19.58
CA PHE A 845 3.94 -28.48 18.35
C PHE A 845 3.60 -29.68 17.46
N VAL A 846 2.61 -29.48 16.62
CA VAL A 846 2.25 -30.44 15.57
C VAL A 846 2.22 -29.75 14.21
N LEU A 847 2.53 -30.51 13.18
CA LEU A 847 2.22 -30.20 11.80
C LEU A 847 0.94 -30.96 11.42
N TYR A 848 -0.14 -30.25 11.15
CA TYR A 848 -1.32 -30.81 10.51
C TYR A 848 -1.16 -30.69 9.00
N GLU A 849 -0.81 -31.79 8.36
CA GLU A 849 -0.64 -31.87 6.91
C GLU A 849 -1.95 -32.26 6.24
N ARG A 850 -2.34 -31.45 5.25
CA ARG A 850 -3.41 -31.73 4.29
C ARG A 850 -2.82 -31.61 2.91
N SER A 851 -2.84 -32.65 2.13
CA SER A 851 -2.24 -32.62 0.80
C SER A 851 -3.18 -33.28 -0.21
N ASP A 852 -3.32 -32.66 -1.37
CA ASP A 852 -4.01 -33.25 -2.51
C ASP A 852 -3.05 -33.49 -3.68
N LYS A 853 -3.58 -33.77 -4.86
CA LYS A 853 -2.76 -34.00 -6.06
C LYS A 853 -2.14 -32.72 -6.62
N ALA A 854 -2.66 -31.58 -6.26
CA ALA A 854 -2.28 -30.28 -6.81
C ALA A 854 -1.32 -29.51 -5.88
N LEU A 855 -1.54 -29.59 -4.56
CA LEU A 855 -0.81 -28.79 -3.60
C LEU A 855 -0.58 -29.51 -2.25
N ASN A 856 0.36 -28.98 -1.48
CA ASN A 856 0.58 -29.33 -0.07
C ASN A 856 0.06 -28.19 0.80
N THR A 857 -0.61 -28.54 1.89
CA THR A 857 -1.02 -27.61 2.93
C THR A 857 -0.52 -28.12 4.27
N GLY A 858 0.17 -27.28 5.03
CA GLY A 858 0.70 -27.63 6.35
C GLY A 858 0.39 -26.56 7.37
N SER A 859 -0.28 -26.90 8.46
CA SER A 859 -0.64 -25.98 9.54
C SER A 859 0.17 -26.26 10.80
N LEU A 860 0.77 -25.23 11.39
CA LEU A 860 1.44 -25.30 12.69
C LEU A 860 0.42 -25.11 13.80
N SER A 861 0.32 -26.07 14.71
CA SER A 861 -0.57 -26.05 15.87
C SER A 861 0.09 -26.67 17.10
N LEU A 862 -0.68 -26.85 18.19
CA LEU A 862 -0.25 -27.51 19.42
C LEU A 862 -0.79 -28.93 19.51
N ASP A 863 -0.05 -29.85 20.17
CA ASP A 863 -0.50 -31.20 20.41
C ASP A 863 -1.55 -31.26 21.55
N LEU A 864 -2.72 -30.71 21.24
CA LEU A 864 -3.88 -30.68 22.14
C LEU A 864 -5.09 -31.24 21.40
N GLY A 865 -5.89 -32.03 22.12
CA GLY A 865 -7.21 -32.47 21.68
C GLY A 865 -8.28 -31.42 22.01
N GLU A 866 -9.35 -31.88 22.68
CA GLU A 866 -10.40 -31.00 23.18
C GLU A 866 -9.85 -30.00 24.22
N VAL A 867 -10.05 -28.70 23.96
CA VAL A 867 -9.55 -27.62 24.81
C VAL A 867 -10.38 -26.36 24.64
N THR A 868 -10.43 -25.52 25.68
CA THR A 868 -11.01 -24.19 25.61
C THR A 868 -9.93 -23.15 25.92
N LEU A 869 -9.63 -22.29 24.96
CA LEU A 869 -8.89 -21.05 25.21
C LEU A 869 -9.74 -20.15 26.08
N LYS A 870 -9.15 -19.54 27.08
CA LYS A 870 -9.82 -18.62 28.01
C LYS A 870 -9.47 -17.17 27.67
N LYS A 871 -10.42 -16.30 27.90
CA LYS A 871 -10.13 -14.86 27.85
C LYS A 871 -8.95 -14.52 28.75
N GLY A 872 -7.94 -13.88 28.16
CA GLY A 872 -6.69 -13.52 28.82
C GLY A 872 -5.55 -14.51 28.60
N ASP A 873 -5.79 -15.65 27.94
CA ASP A 873 -4.69 -16.51 27.47
C ASP A 873 -3.80 -15.72 26.53
N ARG A 874 -2.50 -15.93 26.63
CA ARG A 874 -1.48 -15.29 25.81
C ARG A 874 -0.55 -16.31 25.22
N MET A 875 -0.17 -16.09 23.98
CA MET A 875 0.73 -16.96 23.26
C MET A 875 1.77 -16.11 22.56
N GLU A 876 3.02 -16.23 22.99
CA GLU A 876 4.15 -15.57 22.34
C GLU A 876 5.01 -16.62 21.66
N LEU A 877 5.28 -16.41 20.37
CA LEU A 877 6.11 -17.28 19.56
C LEU A 877 7.17 -16.46 18.84
N GLU A 878 8.38 -17.00 18.77
CA GLU A 878 9.38 -16.57 17.81
C GLU A 878 9.58 -17.69 16.79
N ILE A 879 9.39 -17.36 15.53
CA ILE A 879 9.62 -18.30 14.42
C ILE A 879 10.55 -17.70 13.38
N ILE A 880 11.13 -18.57 12.58
CA ILE A 880 11.84 -18.20 11.36
C ILE A 880 11.07 -18.77 10.19
N LEU A 881 10.68 -17.89 9.27
CA LEU A 881 10.24 -18.26 7.94
C LEU A 881 11.46 -18.27 7.02
N LEU A 882 11.64 -19.37 6.33
CA LEU A 882 12.79 -19.58 5.46
C LEU A 882 12.34 -20.03 4.08
N PRO A 883 12.17 -19.12 3.12
CA PRO A 883 12.21 -19.49 1.71
C PRO A 883 13.65 -19.82 1.34
N TRP A 884 13.88 -20.98 0.74
CA TRP A 884 15.23 -21.36 0.37
C TRP A 884 15.29 -21.97 -1.02
N GLY A 885 16.39 -21.69 -1.70
CA GLY A 885 16.63 -22.12 -3.06
C GLY A 885 17.31 -23.46 -3.14
N TYR A 886 17.74 -23.81 -4.35
CA TYR A 886 18.52 -25.00 -4.59
C TYR A 886 19.91 -24.90 -3.96
N SER A 887 20.30 -25.94 -3.23
CA SER A 887 21.65 -26.11 -2.74
C SER A 887 22.26 -27.40 -3.35
N THR A 888 23.47 -27.32 -3.90
CA THR A 888 24.22 -28.47 -4.41
C THR A 888 24.56 -29.51 -3.34
N SER A 889 24.39 -29.13 -2.07
CA SER A 889 24.75 -29.93 -0.92
C SER A 889 23.58 -30.66 -0.25
N ARG A 890 22.37 -30.57 -0.75
CA ARG A 890 21.12 -31.09 -0.26
C ARG A 890 20.32 -30.07 0.53
N ASN A 891 19.04 -30.13 0.35
CA ASN A 891 18.02 -29.16 0.78
C ASN A 891 17.91 -29.05 2.31
N ASP A 892 17.93 -30.18 3.01
CA ASP A 892 17.87 -30.24 4.47
C ASP A 892 19.05 -29.53 5.17
N LYS A 893 20.15 -29.30 4.49
CA LYS A 893 21.31 -28.62 5.06
C LYS A 893 21.08 -27.11 5.24
N ASN A 894 20.33 -26.49 4.33
CA ASN A 894 20.02 -25.07 4.47
C ASN A 894 19.18 -24.84 5.73
N VAL A 895 18.12 -25.63 5.91
CA VAL A 895 17.24 -25.55 7.08
C VAL A 895 18.00 -25.88 8.36
N LEU A 896 18.79 -26.98 8.38
CA LEU A 896 19.58 -27.37 9.54
C LEU A 896 20.68 -26.36 9.90
N LYS A 897 21.29 -25.72 8.88
CA LYS A 897 22.24 -24.62 9.12
C LYS A 897 21.54 -23.45 9.80
N VAL A 898 20.42 -22.98 9.24
CA VAL A 898 19.67 -21.85 9.81
C VAL A 898 19.17 -22.18 11.21
N ARG A 899 18.64 -23.40 11.44
CA ARG A 899 18.24 -23.85 12.77
C ARG A 899 19.42 -23.83 13.76
N ARG A 900 20.58 -24.33 13.35
CA ARG A 900 21.78 -24.27 14.19
C ARG A 900 22.14 -22.83 14.54
N ASP A 901 22.31 -21.98 13.54
CA ASP A 901 22.80 -20.62 13.69
C ASP A 901 21.82 -19.71 14.43
N SER A 902 20.54 -20.06 14.42
CA SER A 902 19.47 -19.22 15.04
C SER A 902 18.90 -19.80 16.33
N CYS A 903 19.10 -21.12 16.60
CA CYS A 903 18.45 -21.80 17.70
C CYS A 903 19.44 -22.57 18.59
N THR A 904 20.18 -23.54 18.03
CA THR A 904 21.06 -24.42 18.86
C THR A 904 22.46 -23.85 19.10
N ASN A 905 22.95 -22.99 18.25
CA ASN A 905 24.13 -22.15 18.47
C ASN A 905 23.82 -20.68 18.10
N PRO A 906 22.82 -20.05 18.74
CA PRO A 906 22.39 -18.71 18.39
C PRO A 906 23.49 -17.69 18.68
N LEU A 907 23.35 -16.53 18.08
CA LEU A 907 24.21 -15.39 18.40
C LEU A 907 24.15 -15.06 19.89
N ARG A 908 25.27 -15.04 20.53
CA ARG A 908 25.45 -14.60 21.91
C ARG A 908 26.14 -13.25 21.90
N ALA A 909 25.53 -12.30 22.56
CA ALA A 909 26.06 -10.96 22.69
C ALA A 909 26.33 -10.67 24.17
N ALA A 910 27.58 -10.31 24.48
CA ALA A 910 27.98 -9.90 25.82
C ALA A 910 28.43 -8.45 25.79
N VAL A 911 27.75 -7.59 26.52
CA VAL A 911 28.15 -6.18 26.66
C VAL A 911 29.36 -6.09 27.56
N LEU A 912 30.49 -5.60 27.05
CA LEU A 912 31.74 -5.40 27.76
C LEU A 912 31.81 -3.99 28.31
N GLU A 913 31.26 -3.00 27.59
CA GLU A 913 31.19 -1.59 27.99
C GLU A 913 29.89 -0.99 27.51
N GLY A 914 29.23 -0.16 28.33
CA GLY A 914 27.91 0.39 28.04
C GLY A 914 26.80 -0.32 28.81
N GLU A 915 25.57 -0.19 28.37
CA GLU A 915 24.36 -0.80 28.94
C GLU A 915 23.65 -1.66 27.95
N ALA A 916 23.37 -2.91 28.31
CA ALA A 916 22.60 -3.83 27.44
C ALA A 916 21.16 -3.35 27.27
N ILE A 917 20.65 -3.39 26.07
CA ILE A 917 19.25 -3.14 25.78
C ILE A 917 18.57 -4.51 25.62
N PRO A 918 17.76 -4.94 26.58
CA PRO A 918 17.06 -6.20 26.50
C PRO A 918 15.94 -6.15 25.44
N ASP A 919 15.50 -7.31 25.02
CA ASP A 919 14.33 -7.52 24.12
C ASP A 919 14.43 -6.78 22.76
N SER A 920 15.65 -6.46 22.35
CA SER A 920 15.89 -5.87 21.03
C SER A 920 15.96 -6.95 19.93
N VAL A 921 15.42 -6.61 18.76
CA VAL A 921 15.36 -7.50 17.59
C VAL A 921 16.75 -7.96 17.14
N ILE A 922 17.73 -7.05 17.25
CA ILE A 922 19.13 -7.32 16.97
C ILE A 922 19.96 -6.97 18.21
N PRO A 923 21.14 -7.57 18.43
CA PRO A 923 22.04 -7.22 19.52
C PRO A 923 22.21 -5.71 19.66
N SER A 924 21.90 -5.20 20.83
CA SER A 924 21.86 -3.75 21.05
C SER A 924 22.52 -3.35 22.36
N VAL A 925 23.26 -2.24 22.31
CA VAL A 925 23.95 -1.69 23.47
C VAL A 925 23.79 -0.16 23.48
N ARG A 926 23.61 0.44 24.67
CA ARG A 926 23.65 1.89 24.85
C ARG A 926 25.06 2.32 25.25
N ALA A 927 25.59 3.25 24.50
CA ALA A 927 26.90 3.87 24.87
C ALA A 927 26.82 4.61 26.19
N LYS A 928 27.89 4.53 26.96
CA LYS A 928 28.12 5.32 28.15
C LYS A 928 29.31 6.23 27.90
N ASP A 929 29.16 7.51 28.18
CA ASP A 929 30.21 8.51 27.92
C ASP A 929 30.73 8.45 26.45
N GLY A 930 29.83 8.20 25.50
CA GLY A 930 30.14 8.10 24.08
C GLY A 930 30.86 6.82 23.66
N ARG A 931 30.90 5.79 24.54
CA ARG A 931 31.58 4.53 24.23
C ARG A 931 30.74 3.31 24.55
N ALA A 932 30.85 2.29 23.70
CA ALA A 932 30.22 0.98 23.89
C ALA A 932 31.14 -0.12 23.36
N SER A 933 31.09 -1.30 23.98
CA SER A 933 31.77 -2.49 23.47
C SER A 933 30.90 -3.75 23.67
N ILE A 934 30.84 -4.59 22.68
CA ILE A 934 30.07 -5.82 22.69
C ILE A 934 30.88 -6.97 22.07
N ALA A 935 30.90 -8.11 22.74
CA ALA A 935 31.44 -9.36 22.20
C ALA A 935 30.33 -10.19 21.60
N LEU A 936 30.55 -10.72 20.41
CA LEU A 936 29.63 -11.52 19.63
C LEU A 936 30.24 -12.90 19.40
N ALA A 937 29.47 -13.96 19.57
CA ALA A 937 29.91 -15.33 19.32
C ALA A 937 28.77 -16.23 18.83
N GLY A 938 29.02 -17.09 17.89
CA GLY A 938 28.01 -17.96 17.27
C GLY A 938 27.08 -17.19 16.33
N GLY A 939 25.95 -17.77 16.00
CA GLY A 939 24.96 -17.14 15.15
C GLY A 939 25.22 -17.29 13.63
N PRO A 940 24.58 -16.48 12.78
CA PRO A 940 24.76 -16.48 11.34
C PRO A 940 26.10 -15.87 10.92
N ASP A 941 26.54 -16.15 9.70
CA ASP A 941 27.80 -15.65 9.13
C ASP A 941 27.83 -14.10 9.03
N LEU A 942 26.66 -13.46 8.97
CA LEU A 942 26.50 -12.01 9.04
C LEU A 942 25.48 -11.68 10.11
N THR A 943 25.77 -10.71 10.96
CA THR A 943 24.86 -10.27 12.00
C THR A 943 24.77 -8.74 12.08
N ALA A 944 23.59 -8.23 12.40
CA ALA A 944 23.36 -6.82 12.62
C ALA A 944 23.58 -6.46 14.11
N VAL A 945 24.15 -5.30 14.39
CA VAL A 945 24.32 -4.72 15.72
C VAL A 945 23.81 -3.29 15.72
N ARG A 946 23.16 -2.86 16.81
CA ARG A 946 22.74 -1.46 16.99
C ARG A 946 23.31 -0.86 18.27
N VAL A 947 23.90 0.33 18.16
CA VAL A 947 24.48 1.07 19.28
C VAL A 947 23.76 2.40 19.46
N TYR A 948 23.24 2.64 20.66
CA TYR A 948 22.41 3.80 21.04
C TYR A 948 23.21 4.83 21.84
N GLY A 949 22.65 6.04 21.97
CA GLY A 949 23.07 7.02 22.97
C GLY A 949 24.13 8.02 22.51
N PHE A 950 24.17 8.34 21.22
CA PHE A 950 25.04 9.37 20.66
C PHE A 950 24.33 10.72 20.60
N GLU A 951 25.08 11.82 20.88
CA GLU A 951 24.52 13.17 20.88
C GLU A 951 24.22 13.71 19.47
N ASN A 952 24.90 13.19 18.46
CA ASN A 952 24.75 13.61 17.08
C ASN A 952 24.79 12.42 16.12
N ARG A 953 24.48 12.66 14.85
CA ARG A 953 24.42 11.65 13.78
C ARG A 953 25.74 11.38 13.05
N THR A 954 26.84 11.99 13.48
CA THR A 954 28.15 11.71 12.90
C THR A 954 28.51 10.25 13.19
N LEU A 955 28.89 9.52 12.13
CA LEU A 955 29.25 8.11 12.26
C LEU A 955 30.37 7.94 13.31
N PRO A 956 30.14 7.16 14.38
CA PRO A 956 31.14 6.88 15.36
C PRO A 956 32.30 6.07 14.78
N ARG A 957 33.43 6.10 15.43
CA ARG A 957 34.53 5.19 15.09
C ARG A 957 34.19 3.78 15.56
N ILE A 958 34.19 2.82 14.65
CA ILE A 958 33.91 1.43 14.96
C ILE A 958 35.16 0.61 14.72
N THR A 959 35.54 -0.18 15.70
CA THR A 959 36.70 -1.09 15.68
C THR A 959 36.22 -2.50 15.92
N GLU A 960 36.59 -3.41 15.04
CA GLU A 960 36.41 -4.85 15.23
C GLU A 960 37.74 -5.48 15.70
N THR A 961 37.62 -6.37 16.66
CA THR A 961 38.78 -7.16 17.15
C THR A 961 38.50 -8.63 16.93
N ARG A 962 39.37 -9.30 16.18
CA ARG A 962 39.37 -10.73 15.90
C ARG A 962 40.72 -11.32 16.33
N ASP A 963 40.72 -12.45 17.01
CA ASP A 963 41.95 -13.12 17.47
C ASP A 963 42.96 -12.19 18.18
N GLY A 964 42.44 -11.15 18.81
CA GLY A 964 43.23 -10.13 19.51
C GLY A 964 43.81 -9.02 18.64
N GLU A 965 43.56 -9.03 17.35
CA GLU A 965 43.96 -7.96 16.42
C GLU A 965 42.76 -7.02 16.17
N ALA A 966 43.00 -5.71 16.33
CA ALA A 966 41.99 -4.68 16.17
C ALA A 966 42.14 -3.98 14.82
N HIS A 967 41.00 -3.92 14.08
CA HIS A 967 40.89 -3.26 12.77
C HIS A 967 39.72 -2.28 12.76
N PRO A 968 39.83 -1.14 12.05
CA PRO A 968 38.67 -0.30 11.76
C PRO A 968 37.62 -1.09 10.96
N LEU A 969 36.36 -1.00 11.39
CA LEU A 969 35.25 -1.51 10.58
C LEU A 969 34.89 -0.44 9.53
N GLU A 970 35.03 -0.80 8.25
CA GLU A 970 34.70 0.09 7.14
C GLU A 970 33.19 0.00 6.85
N LEU A 971 32.50 1.14 6.89
CA LEU A 971 31.06 1.25 6.65
C LEU A 971 30.75 2.20 5.49
N ALA A 972 31.54 2.16 4.44
CA ALA A 972 31.40 3.09 3.31
C ALA A 972 30.21 2.79 2.40
N GLY A 973 29.54 1.66 2.57
CA GLY A 973 28.38 1.28 1.76
C GLY A 973 28.67 1.05 0.27
N LYS A 974 29.91 0.77 -0.08
CA LYS A 974 30.35 0.55 -1.48
C LYS A 974 30.36 -0.91 -1.90
N ASN A 975 30.51 -1.80 -0.94
CA ASN A 975 30.71 -3.23 -1.19
C ASN A 975 29.75 -4.06 -0.31
N GLY A 976 28.77 -4.70 -0.94
CA GLY A 976 27.97 -5.72 -0.30
C GLY A 976 27.35 -5.32 1.04
N TYR A 977 27.92 -5.78 2.13
CA TYR A 977 27.36 -5.66 3.49
C TYR A 977 27.94 -4.51 4.32
N ASP A 978 28.71 -3.62 3.72
CA ASP A 978 29.40 -2.52 4.43
C ASP A 978 28.47 -1.39 4.88
N GLY A 979 27.18 -1.46 4.55
CA GLY A 979 26.21 -0.42 4.85
C GLY A 979 25.92 -0.26 6.35
N TYR A 980 25.42 0.91 6.72
CA TYR A 980 24.91 1.19 8.06
C TYR A 980 23.59 1.98 7.99
N GLN A 981 22.90 2.06 9.11
CA GLN A 981 21.67 2.85 9.27
C GLN A 981 21.81 3.79 10.47
N VAL A 982 21.24 4.99 10.36
CA VAL A 982 21.22 5.99 11.43
C VAL A 982 19.78 6.20 11.86
N PHE A 983 19.55 6.23 13.17
CA PHE A 983 18.24 6.50 13.75
C PHE A 983 18.33 7.65 14.73
N ARG A 984 17.27 8.44 14.81
CA ARG A 984 17.06 9.34 15.93
C ARG A 984 16.09 8.68 16.89
N ASP A 985 16.54 8.44 18.09
CA ASP A 985 15.75 7.76 19.10
C ASP A 985 14.73 8.70 19.78
N PRO A 986 13.68 8.16 20.41
CA PRO A 986 12.65 9.00 21.07
C PRO A 986 13.17 9.94 22.15
N ASP A 987 14.31 9.63 22.78
CA ASP A 987 14.99 10.48 23.77
C ASP A 987 15.81 11.62 23.14
N GLY A 988 15.77 11.74 21.80
CA GLY A 988 16.49 12.76 21.04
C GLY A 988 17.96 12.44 20.74
N THR A 989 18.48 11.32 21.24
CA THR A 989 19.81 10.80 20.90
C THR A 989 19.79 10.10 19.54
N TYR A 990 20.96 9.66 19.08
CA TYR A 990 21.11 8.91 17.85
C TYR A 990 21.60 7.49 18.12
N SER A 991 21.21 6.57 17.27
CA SER A 991 21.77 5.22 17.23
C SER A 991 22.19 4.83 15.82
N PHE A 992 23.10 3.87 15.75
CA PHE A 992 23.68 3.36 14.51
C PHE A 992 23.52 1.84 14.48
N ALA A 993 22.99 1.32 13.38
CA ALA A 993 22.99 -0.11 13.10
C ALA A 993 23.98 -0.40 11.97
N PHE A 994 24.67 -1.51 12.04
CA PHE A 994 25.65 -1.95 11.05
C PHE A 994 25.82 -3.46 11.09
N ASN A 995 26.33 -4.01 9.99
CA ASN A 995 26.58 -5.44 9.87
C ASN A 995 27.98 -5.80 10.36
N VAL A 996 28.09 -6.96 10.99
CA VAL A 996 29.36 -7.57 11.43
C VAL A 996 29.45 -8.96 10.81
N SER A 997 30.55 -9.24 10.11
CA SER A 997 30.83 -10.58 9.63
C SER A 997 31.27 -11.46 10.79
N MET A 998 30.69 -12.65 10.89
CA MET A 998 31.05 -13.70 11.85
C MET A 998 31.83 -14.84 11.19
N GLU A 999 32.09 -14.74 9.86
CA GLU A 999 32.83 -15.78 9.14
C GLU A 999 34.22 -15.99 9.75
N ASP A 1000 34.58 -17.26 9.92
CA ASP A 1000 35.89 -17.70 10.40
C ASP A 1000 36.32 -17.16 11.77
N ALA A 1001 35.40 -16.69 12.60
CA ALA A 1001 35.66 -16.17 13.94
C ALA A 1001 34.85 -16.89 15.01
N ASP A 1002 35.53 -17.38 16.05
CA ASP A 1002 34.84 -17.91 17.24
C ASP A 1002 34.20 -16.79 18.07
N GLU A 1003 34.84 -15.62 18.11
CA GLU A 1003 34.36 -14.41 18.79
C GLU A 1003 34.83 -13.15 18.04
N VAL A 1004 33.94 -12.17 17.94
CA VAL A 1004 34.24 -10.83 17.43
C VAL A 1004 33.90 -9.80 18.49
N VAL A 1005 34.84 -8.93 18.84
CA VAL A 1005 34.56 -7.81 19.74
C VAL A 1005 34.42 -6.53 18.92
N ILE A 1006 33.30 -5.86 19.09
CA ILE A 1006 33.03 -4.55 18.47
C ILE A 1006 33.14 -3.46 19.53
N THR A 1007 33.94 -2.48 19.24
CA THR A 1007 34.07 -1.26 20.08
C THR A 1007 33.64 -0.05 19.25
N VAL A 1008 32.76 0.75 19.80
CA VAL A 1008 32.20 1.95 19.16
C VAL A 1008 32.53 3.15 20.04
N GLU A 1009 33.11 4.20 19.47
CA GLU A 1009 33.49 5.40 20.16
C GLU A 1009 32.95 6.63 19.42
N ALA A 1010 32.37 7.57 20.16
CA ALA A 1010 31.96 8.87 19.61
C ALA A 1010 33.12 9.54 18.86
N PRO A 1011 32.85 10.31 17.79
CA PRO A 1011 33.87 10.95 16.99
C PRO A 1011 34.70 11.94 17.77
#